data_c823c680cf656acad6a0c37083389a3c
#
_entry.id   c823c680cf656acad6a0c37083389a3c
#
_cell.length_a   1.000
_cell.length_b   1.000
_cell.length_c   1.000
_cell.angle_alpha   90.00
_cell.angle_beta   90.00
_cell.angle_gamma   90.00
#
_symmetry.space_group_name_H-M   'P 1'
#
loop_
_entity.id
_entity.type
_entity.pdbx_description
1 polymer ?
#
loop_
_entity_poly.entity_id
_entity_poly.type
_entity_poly.pdbx_seq_one_letter_code
_entity_poly.pdbx_strand_id
1 'polypeptide(L)'
;MPFSLPLISAVHCRDYNFDHCHVRVSGDLVQASWDETISSRVNIAMEDLWIQVLRPGEDHPVFEKKCTDLHSTEFYIAHSGEFDFIIVTREHFKLYMATDCEYTPKVNLISENELRHHLTWSDIDWERVRNEVERASGVDWSSEVDLFVHCVRKSGQQLDLPEEEWIEVGLSDYAVLMGSLHKVNLAVVRRSSEDELSSANNDFHEPAVLKVIFSLDFREPDIIAELFSSRIEIPADAAYMELKREVWEEDTVQLRAWWRITGREWERIGNDVLAPQNCYWDDIELEIRLFEYGAKGRGQVEGQGGKLVAGTHDWLFTDLSDGKAYQAVIYLNLPNGIQHELIASTIASVPVKPDQIVLIPIDEYRGYAYWHVDRERLARKLEKFARGTGSEVRTYIKIYEEWAGELFHKMHKDVEVHLGLSDNWYLDLEPDKVFRVQLIAVSGGELLDITAISNSIQTPRLSPGNNPVQYREVHQGFSHPANRKLESVMGTAENSIGLLIIHLHAHLPYFRKRVSYGDTGFWQPLGFPPEWFHEAVKDTYVPLILMFEKLVAEGVDFRISMDISPTLSNMMRDSLLQEEFLHYIDAHINLARAEVDRTRRQDMQYHDTAWMHLHRFQEIKDCFLNYDCDLTRAFRHFQEHGYIEISTCGATHGFLPFHTAFPEAVRGQIETAVLDYEDTFGSAPIGIWLPECAYVPGIEKYVERAGLRYFFTETHAVTLADCPAAFGTHAPVYVKGSDVAAFARDPETGKQVWSGEEGYPGDPDYLDFHFKGGPLRYNRITTRTNDYKEPYVRQWALEKAARHAQHFMEARNFRFRYIKNWFWKKPLVVAMYDAELFGHHWFEGTDFLYFLLKKLYYNQNETELVTPSSYLKRYPRNQEVFLNPSSWGDKGTFDKWMYGSVSWMHRHTHEAVRELVAMASDMRDQARQDEIARRIVAQAGREVLQAMNSDIPFVISNGHFVDRMKEYYFEDLERFWLLASIYWDKDRKSQSNQCRLRNLEMTNPIFPAIDPEIFAFGA
;
A
#
# COMPACT_ATOMS: atom_id res chain seq x y z
N MET A 1 16.91 24.82 -8.50
CA MET A 1 16.04 23.89 -7.78
C MET A 1 16.45 23.89 -6.32
N PRO A 2 15.57 24.15 -5.38
CA PRO A 2 15.83 23.81 -4.00
C PRO A 2 15.67 22.30 -3.83
N PHE A 3 16.65 21.66 -3.20
CA PHE A 3 16.60 20.25 -2.82
C PHE A 3 16.68 20.21 -1.30
N SER A 4 15.68 19.62 -0.64
CA SER A 4 15.74 19.36 0.79
C SER A 4 16.36 17.98 1.02
N LEU A 5 17.44 17.92 1.78
CA LEU A 5 18.07 16.67 2.18
C LEU A 5 17.75 16.41 3.66
N PRO A 6 17.22 15.23 4.00
CA PRO A 6 17.08 14.84 5.39
C PRO A 6 18.46 14.69 6.05
N LEU A 7 18.48 14.92 7.33
CA LEU A 7 19.62 14.90 8.26
C LEU A 7 20.80 14.03 7.85
N ILE A 8 21.96 14.65 7.78
CA ILE A 8 23.22 13.97 7.53
C ILE A 8 23.65 13.26 8.82
N SER A 9 23.50 11.94 8.88
CA SER A 9 24.10 11.14 9.93
C SER A 9 25.53 10.76 9.54
N ALA A 10 26.45 10.90 10.46
CA ALA A 10 27.90 10.86 10.22
C ALA A 10 28.47 9.49 9.80
N VAL A 11 27.69 8.46 9.55
CA VAL A 11 28.21 7.08 9.41
C VAL A 11 27.84 6.39 8.10
N HIS A 12 26.89 6.89 7.30
CA HIS A 12 26.47 6.20 6.09
C HIS A 12 26.57 7.10 4.86
N CYS A 13 27.16 6.56 3.81
CA CYS A 13 27.13 7.17 2.49
C CYS A 13 25.71 7.03 1.94
N ARG A 14 25.03 8.12 1.62
CA ARG A 14 23.70 8.13 1.01
C ARG A 14 23.74 8.79 -0.35
N ASP A 15 23.11 8.14 -1.32
CA ASP A 15 22.96 8.66 -2.67
C ASP A 15 21.52 9.13 -2.85
N TYR A 16 21.32 10.38 -3.25
CA TYR A 16 20.03 10.96 -3.57
C TYR A 16 19.96 11.25 -5.06
N ASN A 17 18.98 10.66 -5.73
CA ASN A 17 18.75 10.87 -7.15
C ASN A 17 17.52 11.76 -7.31
N PHE A 18 17.70 12.91 -7.91
CA PHE A 18 16.63 13.82 -8.31
C PHE A 18 16.60 13.90 -9.83
N ASP A 19 15.45 14.22 -10.40
CA ASP A 19 15.35 14.47 -11.83
C ASP A 19 16.37 15.52 -12.26
N HIS A 20 17.42 15.11 -12.97
CA HIS A 20 18.53 15.96 -13.44
C HIS A 20 19.63 16.29 -12.42
N CYS A 21 19.57 15.84 -11.17
CA CYS A 21 20.61 16.08 -10.18
C CYS A 21 20.83 14.86 -9.28
N HIS A 22 22.09 14.54 -9.04
CA HIS A 22 22.52 13.49 -8.11
C HIS A 22 23.32 14.10 -6.99
N VAL A 23 22.96 13.83 -5.74
CA VAL A 23 23.66 14.33 -4.56
C VAL A 23 24.08 13.15 -3.71
N ARG A 24 25.38 13.03 -3.46
CA ARG A 24 25.97 12.02 -2.59
C ARG A 24 26.48 12.67 -1.31
N VAL A 25 26.04 12.15 -0.18
CA VAL A 25 26.45 12.63 1.13
C VAL A 25 27.24 11.55 1.86
N SER A 26 28.44 11.87 2.29
CA SER A 26 29.33 10.95 3.02
C SER A 26 29.93 11.69 4.23
N GLY A 27 29.34 11.55 5.39
CA GLY A 27 29.66 12.36 6.56
C GLY A 27 29.34 13.84 6.30
N ASP A 28 30.33 14.70 6.46
CA ASP A 28 30.26 16.13 6.18
C ASP A 28 30.58 16.51 4.73
N LEU A 29 31.02 15.54 3.91
CA LEU A 29 31.29 15.75 2.49
C LEU A 29 30.03 15.56 1.64
N VAL A 30 29.69 16.58 0.86
CA VAL A 30 28.61 16.56 -0.12
C VAL A 30 29.18 16.64 -1.52
N GLN A 31 28.82 15.70 -2.38
CA GLN A 31 29.15 15.72 -3.80
C GLN A 31 27.83 15.88 -4.57
N ALA A 32 27.68 16.95 -5.32
CA ALA A 32 26.51 17.20 -6.17
C ALA A 32 26.93 17.16 -7.64
N SER A 33 26.14 16.47 -8.46
CA SER A 33 26.28 16.46 -9.91
C SER A 33 24.90 16.59 -10.58
N TRP A 34 24.86 17.17 -11.78
CA TRP A 34 23.65 17.41 -12.55
C TRP A 34 23.86 17.20 -14.03
N ASP A 35 22.79 16.90 -14.75
CA ASP A 35 22.84 16.63 -16.17
C ASP A 35 22.91 17.90 -17.05
N GLU A 36 23.17 17.71 -18.35
CA GLU A 36 23.26 18.80 -19.33
C GLU A 36 21.97 19.60 -19.48
N THR A 37 20.81 19.09 -19.03
CA THR A 37 19.52 19.75 -19.14
C THR A 37 19.47 20.98 -18.24
N ILE A 38 20.12 20.97 -17.10
CA ILE A 38 20.21 22.15 -16.21
C ILE A 38 21.12 23.22 -16.81
N SER A 39 22.26 22.85 -17.36
CA SER A 39 23.20 23.79 -17.94
C SER A 39 22.74 24.32 -19.32
N SER A 40 22.09 23.49 -20.14
CA SER A 40 21.61 23.88 -21.48
C SER A 40 20.40 24.82 -21.47
N ARG A 41 19.59 24.77 -20.44
CA ARG A 41 18.40 25.66 -20.32
C ARG A 41 18.73 27.12 -20.06
N VAL A 42 19.91 27.43 -19.57
CA VAL A 42 20.25 28.75 -19.04
C VAL A 42 21.36 29.47 -19.83
N ASN A 43 22.02 28.80 -20.78
CA ASN A 43 23.08 29.37 -21.63
C ASN A 43 24.13 30.16 -20.85
N ILE A 44 24.58 29.67 -19.71
CA ILE A 44 25.44 30.36 -18.71
C ILE A 44 26.90 29.87 -18.83
N ALA A 45 27.82 30.83 -18.72
CA ALA A 45 29.24 30.52 -18.65
C ALA A 45 29.58 29.93 -17.26
N MET A 46 30.53 28.97 -17.24
CA MET A 46 30.99 28.29 -16.01
C MET A 46 31.42 29.26 -14.88
N GLU A 47 31.83 30.46 -15.25
CA GLU A 47 32.30 31.48 -14.30
C GLU A 47 31.19 32.08 -13.43
N ASP A 48 29.92 31.81 -13.76
CA ASP A 48 28.76 32.43 -13.10
C ASP A 48 27.91 31.42 -12.30
N LEU A 49 28.34 30.16 -12.23
CA LEU A 49 27.58 29.10 -11.54
C LEU A 49 28.07 28.88 -10.13
N TRP A 50 27.16 29.00 -9.17
CA TRP A 50 27.41 28.83 -7.73
C TRP A 50 26.38 27.87 -7.13
N ILE A 51 26.80 27.09 -6.11
CA ILE A 51 25.89 26.37 -5.26
C ILE A 51 25.72 27.11 -3.93
N GLN A 52 24.49 27.33 -3.53
CA GLN A 52 24.11 27.88 -2.23
C GLN A 52 23.42 26.80 -1.43
N VAL A 53 23.76 26.71 -0.17
CA VAL A 53 23.13 25.83 0.81
C VAL A 53 22.40 26.72 1.80
N LEU A 54 21.08 26.56 1.86
CA LEU A 54 20.19 27.31 2.73
C LEU A 54 19.57 26.38 3.76
N ARG A 55 19.22 26.90 4.92
CA ARG A 55 18.25 26.22 5.75
C ARG A 55 16.85 26.43 5.17
N PRO A 56 15.95 25.44 5.27
CA PRO A 56 14.59 25.59 4.78
C PRO A 56 13.96 26.89 5.28
N GLY A 57 13.48 27.72 4.34
CA GLY A 57 12.86 29.01 4.64
C GLY A 57 13.81 30.18 4.97
N GLU A 58 15.12 30.05 4.84
CA GLU A 58 16.08 31.14 4.95
C GLU A 58 16.46 31.70 3.58
N ASP A 59 16.47 33.03 3.45
CA ASP A 59 16.90 33.72 2.23
C ASP A 59 18.41 33.94 2.15
N HIS A 60 19.14 33.68 3.24
CA HIS A 60 20.59 33.82 3.29
C HIS A 60 21.27 32.43 3.36
N PRO A 61 22.21 32.15 2.44
CA PRO A 61 22.89 30.86 2.43
C PRO A 61 23.79 30.72 3.68
N VAL A 62 23.70 29.55 4.33
CA VAL A 62 24.64 29.15 5.38
C VAL A 62 26.02 28.79 4.80
N PHE A 63 26.03 28.44 3.52
CA PHE A 63 27.24 28.13 2.77
C PHE A 63 27.03 28.46 1.30
N GLU A 64 28.08 29.00 0.67
CA GLU A 64 28.09 29.33 -0.75
C GLU A 64 29.44 28.94 -1.37
N LYS A 65 29.42 28.30 -2.51
CA LYS A 65 30.61 27.88 -3.24
C LYS A 65 30.43 27.96 -4.75
N LYS A 66 31.44 28.47 -5.41
CA LYS A 66 31.53 28.43 -6.88
C LYS A 66 31.64 26.99 -7.37
N CYS A 67 30.88 26.61 -8.37
CA CYS A 67 30.94 25.27 -8.96
C CYS A 67 32.29 25.03 -9.62
N THR A 68 32.85 23.85 -9.45
CA THR A 68 34.18 23.47 -9.96
C THR A 68 34.15 23.06 -11.43
N ASP A 69 32.96 22.62 -11.90
CA ASP A 69 32.71 22.36 -13.31
C ASP A 69 31.24 22.62 -13.65
N LEU A 70 30.86 22.44 -14.94
CA LEU A 70 29.49 22.69 -15.41
C LEU A 70 28.44 21.67 -14.92
N HIS A 71 28.87 20.55 -14.37
CA HIS A 71 27.99 19.42 -14.09
C HIS A 71 28.14 18.85 -12.66
N SER A 72 29.15 19.32 -11.90
CA SER A 72 29.36 18.81 -10.55
C SER A 72 30.10 19.81 -9.63
N THR A 73 29.93 19.61 -8.33
CA THR A 73 30.73 20.27 -7.29
C THR A 73 30.79 19.41 -6.04
N GLU A 74 31.85 19.58 -5.24
CA GLU A 74 31.91 18.95 -3.91
C GLU A 74 32.29 19.96 -2.85
N PHE A 75 31.73 19.81 -1.64
CA PHE A 75 31.96 20.73 -0.52
C PHE A 75 31.67 20.03 0.81
N TYR A 76 32.09 20.67 1.89
CA TYR A 76 31.85 20.21 3.26
C TYR A 76 30.83 21.09 3.95
N ILE A 77 29.88 20.49 4.66
CA ILE A 77 28.91 21.19 5.50
C ILE A 77 29.26 20.89 6.96
N ALA A 78 29.60 21.92 7.70
CA ALA A 78 29.97 21.83 9.13
C ALA A 78 28.74 21.88 10.06
N HIS A 79 27.51 21.91 9.53
CA HIS A 79 26.29 22.08 10.31
C HIS A 79 25.37 20.87 10.12
N SER A 80 24.78 20.39 11.20
CA SER A 80 23.72 19.38 11.15
C SER A 80 22.36 20.05 10.91
N GLY A 81 21.47 19.43 10.15
CA GLY A 81 20.14 19.94 9.87
C GLY A 81 19.66 19.59 8.45
N GLU A 82 18.44 19.97 8.13
CA GLU A 82 17.92 19.95 6.75
C GLU A 82 18.46 21.18 6.01
N PHE A 83 18.79 21.00 4.73
CA PHE A 83 19.33 22.07 3.90
C PHE A 83 18.73 22.02 2.51
N ASP A 84 18.42 23.20 1.98
CA ASP A 84 18.07 23.40 0.59
C ASP A 84 19.31 23.73 -0.21
N PHE A 85 19.54 23.01 -1.32
CA PHE A 85 20.63 23.26 -2.24
C PHE A 85 20.09 24.00 -3.46
N ILE A 86 20.65 25.17 -3.72
CA ILE A 86 20.24 26.00 -4.86
C ILE A 86 21.45 26.25 -5.74
N ILE A 87 21.31 26.01 -7.03
CA ILE A 87 22.27 26.42 -8.03
C ILE A 87 21.86 27.82 -8.50
N VAL A 88 22.70 28.81 -8.32
CA VAL A 88 22.45 30.22 -8.65
C VAL A 88 23.50 30.78 -9.60
N THR A 89 23.12 31.78 -10.34
CA THR A 89 24.06 32.60 -11.13
C THR A 89 24.41 33.86 -10.37
N ARG A 90 25.55 34.48 -10.69
CA ARG A 90 26.09 35.67 -10.01
C ARG A 90 25.18 36.89 -10.14
N GLU A 91 24.30 36.95 -11.14
CA GLU A 91 23.35 38.04 -11.36
C GLU A 91 21.97 37.76 -10.73
N HIS A 92 21.88 37.25 -9.53
CA HIS A 92 20.69 37.14 -8.65
C HIS A 92 19.39 36.68 -9.30
N PHE A 93 19.41 35.87 -10.35
CA PHE A 93 18.21 35.18 -10.82
C PHE A 93 18.06 33.87 -10.06
N LYS A 94 17.19 33.87 -9.06
CA LYS A 94 16.67 32.62 -8.46
C LYS A 94 15.90 31.88 -9.56
N LEU A 95 16.45 30.81 -10.08
CA LEU A 95 15.74 29.88 -10.96
C LEU A 95 14.79 29.07 -10.10
N TYR A 96 13.64 29.63 -9.77
CA TYR A 96 12.52 28.88 -9.25
C TYR A 96 11.93 28.06 -10.38
N MET A 97 12.04 26.74 -10.31
CA MET A 97 11.07 25.88 -10.99
C MET A 97 9.96 25.61 -9.97
N ALA A 98 8.94 26.43 -10.00
CA ALA A 98 7.67 26.11 -9.40
C ALA A 98 7.05 24.97 -10.21
N THR A 99 6.84 23.84 -9.59
CA THR A 99 5.93 22.84 -10.10
C THR A 99 4.55 23.21 -9.57
N ASP A 100 3.64 23.51 -10.47
CA ASP A 100 2.24 23.82 -10.18
C ASP A 100 1.57 22.58 -9.57
N CYS A 101 1.00 22.71 -8.38
CA CYS A 101 0.06 21.76 -7.81
C CYS A 101 -1.04 22.51 -7.09
N GLU A 102 -2.27 22.24 -7.49
CA GLU A 102 -3.51 22.77 -6.90
C GLU A 102 -3.97 21.92 -5.72
N TYR A 103 -4.45 22.53 -4.61
CA TYR A 103 -5.05 21.82 -3.45
C TYR A 103 -6.14 22.60 -2.74
N THR A 104 -7.12 21.87 -2.16
CA THR A 104 -8.24 22.41 -1.34
C THR A 104 -7.82 22.86 0.06
N PRO A 105 -8.49 23.86 0.68
CA PRO A 105 -7.99 24.49 1.91
C PRO A 105 -8.03 23.56 3.11
N LYS A 106 -6.96 22.80 3.30
CA LYS A 106 -6.63 22.20 4.59
C LYS A 106 -5.41 22.95 5.13
N VAL A 107 -5.57 23.55 6.30
CA VAL A 107 -4.44 24.17 6.98
C VAL A 107 -3.69 23.06 7.68
N ASN A 108 -2.50 22.76 7.21
CA ASN A 108 -1.60 21.79 7.82
C ASN A 108 -0.47 22.56 8.52
N LEU A 109 -0.17 22.18 9.74
CA LEU A 109 0.98 22.66 10.46
C LEU A 109 2.13 21.70 10.22
N ILE A 110 3.20 22.18 9.61
CA ILE A 110 4.46 21.44 9.45
C ILE A 110 5.46 22.04 10.40
N SER A 111 5.94 21.26 11.35
CA SER A 111 6.98 21.68 12.28
C SER A 111 8.32 21.24 11.75
N GLU A 112 9.17 22.17 11.30
CA GLU A 112 10.50 21.87 10.75
C GLU A 112 11.61 21.94 11.80
N ASN A 113 11.43 22.77 12.84
CA ASN A 113 12.32 22.82 14.02
C ASN A 113 11.60 23.53 15.18
N GLU A 114 12.31 23.66 16.32
CA GLU A 114 11.78 24.20 17.58
C GLU A 114 11.16 25.59 17.52
N LEU A 115 11.44 26.38 16.49
CA LEU A 115 11.06 27.78 16.37
C LEU A 115 10.29 28.12 15.09
N ARG A 116 10.11 27.17 14.18
CA ARG A 116 9.47 27.43 12.88
C ARG A 116 8.35 26.42 12.59
N HIS A 117 7.17 26.95 12.41
CA HIS A 117 6.01 26.21 11.97
C HIS A 117 5.55 26.79 10.63
N HIS A 118 5.36 25.94 9.63
CA HIS A 118 4.79 26.36 8.36
C HIS A 118 3.31 26.03 8.32
N LEU A 119 2.52 26.98 7.89
CA LEU A 119 1.13 26.77 7.57
C LEU A 119 0.99 26.64 6.06
N THR A 120 0.44 25.55 5.60
CA THR A 120 0.09 25.37 4.18
C THR A 120 -1.42 25.33 4.03
N TRP A 121 -1.93 25.99 3.04
CA TRP A 121 -3.35 25.92 2.66
C TRP A 121 -3.48 25.83 1.15
N SER A 122 -4.64 25.35 0.70
CA SER A 122 -4.95 25.20 -0.70
C SER A 122 -6.39 25.62 -0.98
N ASP A 123 -6.68 25.96 -2.22
CA ASP A 123 -8.00 26.26 -2.79
C ASP A 123 -8.85 27.25 -2.00
N ILE A 124 -8.32 28.44 -1.84
CA ILE A 124 -9.20 29.58 -1.64
C ILE A 124 -9.77 29.93 -3.01
N ASP A 125 -11.08 29.85 -3.17
CA ASP A 125 -11.78 30.41 -4.31
C ASP A 125 -11.71 31.94 -4.21
N TRP A 126 -10.60 32.49 -4.70
CA TRP A 126 -10.34 33.92 -4.66
C TRP A 126 -11.35 34.73 -5.45
N GLU A 127 -11.96 34.18 -6.45
CA GLU A 127 -13.04 34.84 -7.19
C GLU A 127 -14.29 34.96 -6.34
N ARG A 128 -14.62 33.94 -5.57
CA ARG A 128 -15.70 33.94 -4.59
C ARG A 128 -15.41 34.89 -3.43
N VAL A 129 -14.23 34.82 -2.86
CA VAL A 129 -13.79 35.71 -1.77
C VAL A 129 -13.87 37.16 -2.22
N ARG A 130 -13.33 37.45 -3.40
CA ARG A 130 -13.43 38.79 -4.01
C ARG A 130 -14.89 39.27 -4.11
N ASN A 131 -15.74 38.46 -4.72
CA ASN A 131 -17.15 38.80 -4.93
C ASN A 131 -17.91 38.99 -3.59
N GLU A 132 -17.59 38.23 -2.57
CA GLU A 132 -18.19 38.33 -1.24
C GLU A 132 -17.69 39.58 -0.51
N VAL A 133 -16.40 39.89 -0.56
CA VAL A 133 -15.79 41.08 0.05
C VAL A 133 -16.25 42.35 -0.66
N GLU A 134 -16.23 42.41 -2.00
CA GLU A 134 -16.72 43.57 -2.77
C GLU A 134 -18.22 43.82 -2.48
N ARG A 135 -19.03 42.75 -2.31
CA ARG A 135 -20.44 42.86 -1.98
C ARG A 135 -20.69 43.34 -0.56
N ALA A 136 -19.88 42.88 0.41
CA ALA A 136 -20.08 43.19 1.83
C ALA A 136 -19.49 44.54 2.23
N SER A 137 -18.36 44.95 1.64
CA SER A 137 -17.62 46.14 2.03
C SER A 137 -17.76 47.31 1.04
N GLY A 138 -18.13 47.03 -0.22
CA GLY A 138 -18.17 48.03 -1.28
C GLY A 138 -16.77 48.46 -1.75
N VAL A 139 -15.73 47.77 -1.37
CA VAL A 139 -14.32 48.08 -1.71
C VAL A 139 -13.95 47.44 -3.04
N ASP A 140 -13.36 48.19 -3.91
CA ASP A 140 -12.80 47.71 -5.17
C ASP A 140 -11.48 46.97 -4.91
N TRP A 141 -11.37 45.71 -5.33
CA TRP A 141 -10.18 44.85 -5.19
C TRP A 141 -8.92 45.40 -5.89
N SER A 142 -9.00 46.50 -6.55
CA SER A 142 -7.88 47.22 -7.18
C SER A 142 -7.01 47.98 -6.17
N SER A 143 -7.43 48.12 -4.91
CA SER A 143 -6.63 48.69 -3.83
C SER A 143 -5.59 47.69 -3.29
N GLU A 144 -4.50 48.19 -2.69
CA GLU A 144 -3.51 47.34 -2.01
C GLU A 144 -4.16 46.57 -0.86
N VAL A 145 -4.01 45.25 -0.86
CA VAL A 145 -4.57 44.34 0.15
C VAL A 145 -3.45 43.54 0.77
N ASP A 146 -3.38 43.51 2.08
CA ASP A 146 -2.44 42.68 2.84
C ASP A 146 -3.18 41.49 3.44
N LEU A 147 -2.59 40.31 3.34
CA LEU A 147 -3.11 39.09 3.96
C LEU A 147 -2.44 38.89 5.33
N PHE A 148 -3.23 38.78 6.37
CA PHE A 148 -2.77 38.51 7.72
C PHE A 148 -3.20 37.14 8.19
N VAL A 149 -2.35 36.50 9.00
CA VAL A 149 -2.67 35.27 9.70
C VAL A 149 -2.53 35.47 11.19
N HIS A 150 -3.62 35.20 11.90
CA HIS A 150 -3.63 35.26 13.35
C HIS A 150 -3.65 33.87 13.97
N CYS A 151 -2.88 33.67 15.00
CA CYS A 151 -2.95 32.49 15.83
C CYS A 151 -3.51 32.86 17.22
N VAL A 152 -4.68 32.33 17.56
CA VAL A 152 -5.32 32.55 18.86
C VAL A 152 -5.30 31.24 19.66
N ARG A 153 -4.69 31.28 20.84
CA ARG A 153 -4.73 30.16 21.81
C ARG A 153 -6.11 30.04 22.44
N LYS A 154 -6.70 28.85 22.40
CA LYS A 154 -7.92 28.55 23.12
C LYS A 154 -7.59 27.88 24.47
N SER A 155 -7.10 28.65 25.42
CA SER A 155 -7.32 28.30 26.85
C SER A 155 -8.68 28.85 27.23
N GLY A 156 -9.48 28.19 28.03
CA GLY A 156 -10.87 28.57 28.31
C GLY A 156 -11.12 29.99 28.85
N GLN A 157 -10.19 30.93 28.69
CA GLN A 157 -10.29 32.36 28.87
C GLN A 157 -9.92 33.04 27.56
N GLN A 158 -10.76 33.93 27.12
CA GLN A 158 -10.57 34.80 25.97
C GLN A 158 -9.41 35.73 26.27
N LEU A 159 -8.26 35.51 25.64
CA LEU A 159 -7.16 36.45 25.60
C LEU A 159 -7.22 37.13 24.25
N ASP A 160 -7.62 38.39 24.23
CA ASP A 160 -7.41 39.28 23.11
C ASP A 160 -5.90 39.58 23.06
N LEU A 161 -5.23 39.10 22.00
CA LEU A 161 -3.85 39.50 21.74
C LEU A 161 -3.85 40.91 21.18
N PRO A 162 -2.90 41.79 21.60
CA PRO A 162 -2.78 43.12 21.02
C PRO A 162 -2.45 43.01 19.52
N GLU A 163 -2.84 44.01 18.73
CA GLU A 163 -2.62 44.10 17.28
C GLU A 163 -1.13 43.96 16.88
N GLU A 164 -0.22 44.21 17.80
CA GLU A 164 1.24 44.09 17.62
C GLU A 164 1.75 42.64 17.49
N GLU A 165 0.93 41.62 17.74
CA GLU A 165 1.27 40.22 17.60
C GLU A 165 0.79 39.58 16.29
N TRP A 166 0.31 40.39 15.35
CA TRP A 166 -0.09 39.92 14.03
C TRP A 166 1.15 39.64 13.17
N ILE A 167 1.11 38.55 12.46
CA ILE A 167 2.17 38.17 11.53
C ILE A 167 1.78 38.63 10.14
N GLU A 168 2.45 39.68 9.65
CA GLU A 168 2.29 40.13 8.28
C GLU A 168 2.87 39.08 7.30
N VAL A 169 2.02 38.63 6.39
CA VAL A 169 2.44 37.80 5.26
C VAL A 169 2.68 38.73 4.09
N GLY A 170 3.90 39.12 3.87
CA GLY A 170 4.26 39.95 2.72
C GLY A 170 3.93 39.24 1.42
N LEU A 171 2.88 39.67 0.72
CA LEU A 171 2.62 39.31 -0.65
C LEU A 171 3.45 40.22 -1.54
N SER A 172 4.59 39.75 -2.01
CA SER A 172 5.53 40.57 -2.80
C SER A 172 5.07 40.90 -4.22
N ASP A 173 3.90 40.44 -4.64
CA ASP A 173 3.46 40.67 -6.02
C ASP A 173 1.94 40.66 -6.19
N TYR A 174 1.35 41.79 -6.57
CA TYR A 174 -0.06 41.94 -6.89
C TYR A 174 -0.53 41.03 -8.04
N ALA A 175 0.38 40.66 -8.95
CA ALA A 175 0.14 39.72 -10.03
C ALA A 175 -0.18 38.30 -9.54
N VAL A 176 0.26 37.93 -8.33
CA VAL A 176 0.01 36.63 -7.68
C VAL A 176 -1.42 36.52 -7.18
N LEU A 177 -2.06 37.63 -6.77
CA LEU A 177 -3.48 37.66 -6.36
C LEU A 177 -4.47 37.54 -7.53
N MET A 178 -4.05 37.87 -8.76
CA MET A 178 -4.93 37.94 -9.92
C MET A 178 -4.79 36.77 -10.91
N GLY A 179 -3.78 35.93 -10.75
CA GLY A 179 -3.51 34.84 -11.65
C GLY A 179 -3.13 33.54 -10.97
N SER A 180 -4.09 32.87 -10.35
CA SER A 180 -3.90 31.52 -9.77
C SER A 180 -2.81 31.41 -8.70
N LEU A 181 -3.10 31.86 -7.49
CA LEU A 181 -2.34 31.54 -6.28
C LEU A 181 -2.47 30.07 -5.94
N HIS A 182 -1.50 29.27 -6.34
CA HIS A 182 -1.54 27.83 -6.05
C HIS A 182 -0.73 27.39 -4.82
N LYS A 183 0.18 28.22 -4.30
CA LYS A 183 0.89 27.97 -3.03
C LYS A 183 1.42 29.25 -2.41
N VAL A 184 1.10 29.50 -1.16
CA VAL A 184 1.87 30.39 -0.29
C VAL A 184 2.33 29.57 0.90
N ASN A 185 3.64 29.36 1.02
CA ASN A 185 4.24 28.80 2.24
C ASN A 185 4.40 29.93 3.25
N LEU A 186 3.70 29.82 4.36
CA LEU A 186 3.80 30.74 5.48
C LEU A 186 4.82 30.22 6.48
N ALA A 187 5.96 30.89 6.59
CA ALA A 187 6.84 30.69 7.71
C ALA A 187 6.37 31.58 8.87
N VAL A 188 5.82 30.96 9.90
CA VAL A 188 5.51 31.66 11.14
C VAL A 188 6.82 31.84 11.90
N VAL A 189 7.48 32.97 11.72
CA VAL A 189 8.71 33.31 12.45
C VAL A 189 8.32 34.04 13.72
N ARG A 190 8.63 33.45 14.88
CA ARG A 190 8.57 34.18 16.14
C ARG A 190 9.66 35.27 16.11
N ARG A 191 9.30 36.55 15.98
CA ARG A 191 10.22 37.62 16.25
C ARG A 191 10.43 37.69 17.76
N SER A 192 11.50 37.12 18.27
CA SER A 192 12.07 37.50 19.55
C SER A 192 12.92 38.74 19.31
N SER A 193 12.43 39.88 19.70
CA SER A 193 13.34 40.99 19.99
C SER A 193 14.16 40.56 21.20
N GLU A 194 15.48 40.67 21.11
CA GLU A 194 16.43 40.25 22.15
C GLU A 194 16.24 40.98 23.50
N ASP A 195 15.35 41.98 23.57
CA ASP A 195 15.16 42.86 24.77
C ASP A 195 13.93 42.52 25.63
N GLU A 196 13.06 41.56 25.29
CA GLU A 196 11.84 41.22 26.06
C GLU A 196 11.80 39.81 26.65
N LEU A 197 12.93 39.16 26.81
CA LEU A 197 13.03 37.81 27.38
C LEU A 197 12.79 37.73 28.90
N SER A 198 12.39 38.81 29.58
CA SER A 198 12.26 38.77 31.03
C SER A 198 10.84 38.76 31.60
N SER A 199 9.79 38.86 30.81
CA SER A 199 8.41 38.93 31.35
C SER A 199 7.31 38.14 30.66
N ALA A 200 7.53 37.51 29.51
CA ALA A 200 6.53 36.65 28.89
C ALA A 200 6.83 35.18 29.21
N ASN A 201 6.46 34.80 30.40
CA ASN A 201 6.56 33.43 30.87
C ASN A 201 5.63 32.46 30.10
N ASN A 202 6.24 31.41 29.47
CA ASN A 202 5.91 30.06 29.86
C ASN A 202 4.57 29.46 29.43
N ASP A 203 4.11 29.58 28.17
CA ASP A 203 2.83 28.96 27.91
C ASP A 203 2.76 27.93 26.77
N PHE A 204 3.89 27.55 26.20
CA PHE A 204 3.92 26.48 25.17
C PHE A 204 4.37 25.12 25.69
N HIS A 205 4.19 24.84 26.97
CA HIS A 205 4.60 23.55 27.59
C HIS A 205 3.60 22.43 27.48
N GLU A 206 2.37 22.76 27.16
CA GLU A 206 1.31 21.78 26.91
C GLU A 206 0.88 21.82 25.44
N PRO A 207 0.40 20.69 24.89
CA PRO A 207 -0.20 20.67 23.57
C PRO A 207 -1.25 21.78 23.49
N ALA A 208 -1.10 22.69 22.57
CA ALA A 208 -2.02 23.81 22.44
C ALA A 208 -2.89 23.64 21.19
N VAL A 209 -4.19 23.84 21.36
CA VAL A 209 -5.10 23.97 20.21
C VAL A 209 -5.11 25.44 19.82
N LEU A 210 -4.58 25.77 18.66
CA LEU A 210 -4.63 27.10 18.08
C LEU A 210 -5.81 27.23 17.13
N LYS A 211 -6.50 28.35 17.19
CA LYS A 211 -7.39 28.81 16.13
C LYS A 211 -6.57 29.70 15.20
N VAL A 212 -6.40 29.30 13.97
CA VAL A 212 -5.72 30.09 12.93
C VAL A 212 -6.80 30.82 12.14
N ILE A 213 -6.69 32.15 12.09
CA ILE A 213 -7.63 33.05 11.42
C ILE A 213 -6.89 33.73 10.29
N PHE A 214 -7.43 33.64 9.08
CA PHE A 214 -6.95 34.34 7.91
C PHE A 214 -7.80 35.57 7.68
N SER A 215 -7.20 36.74 7.59
CA SER A 215 -7.86 38.01 7.40
C SER A 215 -7.21 38.79 6.27
N LEU A 216 -8.03 39.54 5.52
CA LEU A 216 -7.56 40.52 4.57
C LEU A 216 -7.65 41.92 5.21
N ASP A 217 -6.58 42.69 5.12
CA ASP A 217 -6.54 44.09 5.52
C ASP A 217 -6.48 44.96 4.27
N PHE A 218 -7.44 45.83 4.15
CA PHE A 218 -7.52 46.81 3.10
C PHE A 218 -6.97 48.15 3.65
N ARG A 219 -5.83 48.61 3.16
CA ARG A 219 -5.18 49.85 3.63
C ARG A 219 -6.05 51.09 3.42
N GLU A 220 -6.94 51.09 2.42
CA GLU A 220 -7.95 52.17 2.26
C GLU A 220 -9.24 51.59 1.63
N PRO A 221 -10.40 51.61 2.28
CA PRO A 221 -10.63 52.01 3.67
C PRO A 221 -10.16 50.94 4.65
N ASP A 222 -9.87 51.35 5.90
CA ASP A 222 -9.38 50.51 6.99
C ASP A 222 -10.44 49.45 7.37
N ILE A 223 -10.45 48.33 6.69
CA ILE A 223 -11.41 47.23 6.85
C ILE A 223 -10.66 45.91 6.89
N ILE A 224 -10.88 45.15 7.97
CA ILE A 224 -10.38 43.76 8.10
C ILE A 224 -11.51 42.78 7.85
N ALA A 225 -11.31 41.87 6.90
CA ALA A 225 -12.27 40.82 6.59
C ALA A 225 -11.71 39.46 6.99
N GLU A 226 -12.35 38.76 7.93
CA GLU A 226 -12.01 37.36 8.27
C GLU A 226 -12.44 36.44 7.11
N LEU A 227 -11.47 35.76 6.50
CA LEU A 227 -11.72 34.85 5.38
C LEU A 227 -12.17 33.47 5.86
N PHE A 228 -11.38 32.88 6.71
CA PHE A 228 -11.69 31.56 7.31
C PHE A 228 -10.85 31.32 8.56
N SER A 229 -11.24 30.37 9.38
CA SER A 229 -10.49 29.94 10.53
C SER A 229 -10.40 28.42 10.60
N SER A 230 -9.25 27.89 10.99
CA SER A 230 -9.02 26.48 11.22
C SER A 230 -8.46 26.22 12.61
N ARG A 231 -8.64 25.00 13.12
CA ARG A 231 -8.05 24.59 14.40
C ARG A 231 -6.84 23.72 14.12
N ILE A 232 -5.73 24.02 14.75
CA ILE A 232 -4.47 23.29 14.62
C ILE A 232 -4.01 22.89 16.02
N GLU A 233 -3.63 21.62 16.20
CA GLU A 233 -2.97 21.15 17.42
C GLU A 233 -1.45 21.26 17.22
N ILE A 234 -0.81 22.05 18.06
CA ILE A 234 0.67 22.13 18.11
C ILE A 234 1.15 21.12 19.14
N PRO A 235 2.02 20.16 18.77
CA PRO A 235 2.64 19.26 19.73
C PRO A 235 3.45 20.06 20.77
N ALA A 236 3.52 19.55 21.99
CA ALA A 236 4.37 20.15 23.02
C ALA A 236 5.84 20.19 22.53
N ASP A 237 6.50 21.31 22.72
CA ASP A 237 7.94 21.46 22.46
C ASP A 237 8.75 20.79 23.59
N ALA A 238 8.80 19.46 23.57
CA ALA A 238 9.50 18.64 24.54
C ALA A 238 10.57 17.81 23.84
N ALA A 239 11.73 17.70 24.48
CA ALA A 239 12.71 16.71 24.08
C ALA A 239 12.07 15.31 24.13
N TYR A 240 12.26 14.50 23.10
CA TYR A 240 11.75 13.14 23.06
C TYR A 240 12.78 12.16 22.57
N MET A 241 12.62 10.91 22.99
CA MET A 241 13.39 9.78 22.48
C MET A 241 12.46 8.59 22.30
N GLU A 242 12.45 8.00 21.12
CA GLU A 242 11.69 6.80 20.79
C GLU A 242 12.64 5.64 20.55
N LEU A 243 12.21 4.46 20.95
CA LEU A 243 12.88 3.20 20.62
C LEU A 243 11.89 2.33 19.85
N LYS A 244 12.19 2.04 18.59
CA LYS A 244 11.32 1.30 17.67
C LYS A 244 12.00 0.03 17.20
N ARG A 245 11.18 -1.00 16.96
CA ARG A 245 11.66 -2.20 16.29
C ARG A 245 11.81 -1.93 14.80
N GLU A 246 12.99 -2.19 14.25
CA GLU A 246 13.22 -2.24 12.81
C GLU A 246 13.05 -3.67 12.30
N VAL A 247 12.52 -3.80 11.09
CA VAL A 247 12.35 -5.07 10.39
C VAL A 247 13.31 -5.11 9.19
N TRP A 248 14.09 -6.19 9.10
CA TRP A 248 15.05 -6.43 8.04
C TRP A 248 14.82 -7.82 7.44
N GLU A 249 15.42 -8.10 6.28
CA GLU A 249 15.32 -9.42 5.64
C GLU A 249 15.83 -10.55 6.56
N GLU A 250 16.79 -10.26 7.43
CA GLU A 250 17.31 -11.20 8.41
C GLU A 250 16.41 -11.28 9.67
N ASP A 251 16.30 -12.46 10.28
CA ASP A 251 15.49 -12.68 11.49
C ASP A 251 16.23 -12.29 12.78
N THR A 252 16.85 -11.12 12.77
CA THR A 252 17.50 -10.55 13.95
C THR A 252 16.61 -9.48 14.57
N VAL A 253 16.55 -9.43 15.91
CA VAL A 253 15.85 -8.36 16.61
C VAL A 253 16.73 -7.12 16.61
N GLN A 254 16.26 -6.08 15.99
CA GLN A 254 16.93 -4.79 15.93
C GLN A 254 16.00 -3.70 16.47
N LEU A 255 16.54 -2.78 17.23
CA LEU A 255 15.83 -1.62 17.75
C LEU A 255 16.59 -0.36 17.35
N ARG A 256 15.93 0.60 16.74
CA ARG A 256 16.49 1.92 16.47
C ARG A 256 15.94 2.92 17.46
N ALA A 257 16.83 3.64 18.11
CA ALA A 257 16.51 4.80 18.91
C ALA A 257 16.57 6.06 18.04
N TRP A 258 15.55 6.90 18.13
CA TRP A 258 15.48 8.22 17.52
C TRP A 258 15.25 9.24 18.61
N TRP A 259 15.93 10.38 18.57
CA TRP A 259 15.74 11.42 19.57
C TRP A 259 15.84 12.82 18.98
N ARG A 260 15.18 13.72 19.69
CA ARG A 260 15.29 15.15 19.49
C ARG A 260 15.47 15.80 20.85
N ILE A 261 16.52 16.59 21.00
CA ILE A 261 16.80 17.38 22.21
C ILE A 261 16.64 18.84 21.81
N THR A 262 15.72 19.53 22.47
CA THR A 262 15.35 20.90 22.11
C THR A 262 16.42 21.90 22.55
N GLY A 263 16.51 23.07 21.89
CA GLY A 263 17.44 24.14 22.27
C GLY A 263 17.25 24.56 23.73
N ARG A 264 16.01 24.59 24.17
CA ARG A 264 15.67 24.89 25.57
C ARG A 264 16.19 23.83 26.54
N GLU A 265 16.10 22.54 26.17
CA GLU A 265 16.66 21.48 27.01
C GLU A 265 18.19 21.58 27.08
N TRP A 266 18.83 21.95 25.99
CA TRP A 266 20.26 22.26 25.99
C TRP A 266 20.58 23.48 26.89
N GLU A 267 19.81 24.54 26.84
CA GLU A 267 19.97 25.69 27.74
C GLU A 267 19.75 25.32 29.21
N ARG A 268 18.72 24.53 29.51
CA ARG A 268 18.47 24.01 30.85
C ARG A 268 19.65 23.20 31.38
N ILE A 269 20.19 22.29 30.54
CA ILE A 269 21.38 21.52 30.90
C ILE A 269 22.59 22.42 31.16
N GLY A 270 22.81 23.40 30.28
CA GLY A 270 23.87 24.38 30.46
C GLY A 270 23.79 25.08 31.80
N ASN A 271 22.61 25.56 32.20
CA ASN A 271 22.36 26.29 33.41
C ASN A 271 22.30 25.42 34.66
N ASP A 272 21.60 24.28 34.63
CA ASP A 272 21.30 23.49 35.81
C ASP A 272 22.34 22.40 36.08
N VAL A 273 23.03 21.92 35.02
CA VAL A 273 23.96 20.79 35.13
C VAL A 273 25.40 21.24 34.92
N LEU A 274 25.72 21.99 33.86
CA LEU A 274 27.10 22.33 33.53
C LEU A 274 27.63 23.51 34.36
N ALA A 275 26.90 24.62 34.45
CA ALA A 275 27.32 25.80 35.15
C ALA A 275 27.63 25.55 36.65
N PRO A 276 26.81 24.80 37.41
CA PRO A 276 27.12 24.46 38.81
C PRO A 276 28.38 23.62 38.98
N GLN A 277 28.78 22.85 37.94
CA GLN A 277 29.97 22.00 37.93
C GLN A 277 31.20 22.70 37.32
N ASN A 278 31.05 23.95 36.88
CA ASN A 278 32.09 24.70 36.19
C ASN A 278 32.65 24.00 34.95
N CYS A 279 31.75 23.31 34.21
CA CYS A 279 32.02 22.58 32.97
C CYS A 279 31.50 23.35 31.75
N TYR A 280 32.15 23.19 30.59
CA TYR A 280 31.75 23.78 29.32
C TYR A 280 31.35 22.69 28.33
N TRP A 281 30.59 23.06 27.30
CA TRP A 281 30.09 22.11 26.28
C TRP A 281 31.22 21.34 25.57
N ASP A 282 32.39 21.95 25.39
CA ASP A 282 33.53 21.30 24.74
C ASP A 282 34.19 20.21 25.60
N ASP A 283 33.87 20.16 26.89
CA ASP A 283 34.47 19.23 27.86
C ASP A 283 33.64 17.97 28.10
N ILE A 284 32.46 17.87 27.48
CA ILE A 284 31.50 16.79 27.75
C ILE A 284 31.45 15.78 26.62
N GLU A 285 31.11 14.53 26.99
CA GLU A 285 30.85 13.46 26.05
C GLU A 285 29.43 13.00 26.20
N LEU A 286 28.72 12.82 25.09
CA LEU A 286 27.42 12.16 25.03
C LEU A 286 27.62 10.68 24.73
N GLU A 287 26.86 9.83 25.42
CA GLU A 287 26.90 8.39 25.25
C GLU A 287 25.50 7.81 25.28
N ILE A 288 25.16 6.98 24.28
CA ILE A 288 23.92 6.24 24.28
C ILE A 288 24.16 4.83 24.83
N ARG A 289 23.24 4.33 25.64
CA ARG A 289 23.28 2.98 26.21
C ARG A 289 21.91 2.34 26.13
N LEU A 290 21.89 1.00 25.94
CA LEU A 290 20.68 0.21 25.97
C LEU A 290 20.56 -0.51 27.33
N PHE A 291 19.36 -0.51 27.87
CA PHE A 291 19.02 -1.20 29.12
C PHE A 291 17.93 -2.23 28.88
N GLU A 292 18.08 -3.41 29.52
CA GLU A 292 17.07 -4.43 29.61
C GLU A 292 16.27 -4.24 30.91
N TYR A 293 14.95 -4.32 30.81
CA TYR A 293 14.04 -4.29 31.96
C TYR A 293 13.64 -5.69 32.38
N GLY A 294 13.92 -6.04 33.63
CA GLY A 294 13.55 -7.32 34.22
C GLY A 294 12.89 -7.16 35.59
N ALA A 295 12.50 -8.27 36.20
CA ALA A 295 11.86 -8.31 37.52
C ALA A 295 12.71 -7.66 38.65
N LYS A 296 14.01 -7.50 38.44
CA LYS A 296 14.97 -6.89 39.36
C LYS A 296 15.31 -5.44 39.09
N GLY A 297 14.63 -4.83 38.08
CA GLY A 297 14.90 -3.49 37.62
C GLY A 297 15.63 -3.46 36.27
N ARG A 298 16.23 -2.31 35.92
CA ARG A 298 16.91 -2.07 34.66
C ARG A 298 18.39 -2.48 34.75
N GLY A 299 18.87 -3.30 33.79
CA GLY A 299 20.28 -3.69 33.66
C GLY A 299 20.85 -3.24 32.33
N GLN A 300 22.08 -2.72 32.30
CA GLN A 300 22.72 -2.33 31.04
C GLN A 300 23.04 -3.57 30.19
N VAL A 301 22.77 -3.49 28.89
CA VAL A 301 23.14 -4.52 27.91
C VAL A 301 24.57 -4.24 27.46
N GLU A 302 25.48 -5.17 27.77
CA GLU A 302 26.90 -5.02 27.43
C GLU A 302 27.11 -5.00 25.90
N GLY A 303 27.98 -4.11 25.45
CA GLY A 303 28.33 -4.00 24.01
C GLY A 303 27.28 -3.25 23.16
N GLN A 304 26.15 -2.84 23.75
CA GLN A 304 25.11 -2.10 23.06
C GLN A 304 25.13 -0.63 23.48
N GLY A 305 25.57 0.23 22.52
CA GLY A 305 25.69 1.67 22.73
C GLY A 305 27.10 2.19 22.44
N GLY A 306 27.30 3.50 22.59
CA GLY A 306 28.58 4.15 22.33
C GLY A 306 28.51 5.67 22.44
N LYS A 307 29.66 6.29 22.15
CA LYS A 307 29.77 7.74 22.13
C LYS A 307 29.01 8.33 20.94
N LEU A 308 28.27 9.39 21.20
CA LEU A 308 27.54 10.13 20.18
C LEU A 308 28.42 11.24 19.61
N VAL A 309 28.40 11.38 18.30
CA VAL A 309 29.01 12.47 17.58
C VAL A 309 27.98 13.58 17.41
N ALA A 310 28.43 14.83 17.41
CA ALA A 310 27.55 15.97 17.16
C ALA A 310 26.78 15.78 15.83
N GLY A 311 25.47 15.97 15.86
CA GLY A 311 24.58 15.76 14.73
C GLY A 311 24.02 14.34 14.59
N THR A 312 24.33 13.41 15.50
CA THR A 312 23.68 12.11 15.56
C THR A 312 22.28 12.23 16.19
N HIS A 313 21.27 11.73 15.52
CA HIS A 313 19.87 11.76 15.99
C HIS A 313 19.23 10.38 16.05
N ASP A 314 19.98 9.34 15.68
CA ASP A 314 19.56 7.96 15.73
C ASP A 314 20.69 7.01 16.11
N TRP A 315 20.33 5.83 16.60
CA TRP A 315 21.25 4.73 16.91
C TRP A 315 20.60 3.37 16.76
N LEU A 316 21.27 2.46 16.07
CA LEU A 316 20.80 1.11 15.83
C LEU A 316 21.42 0.13 16.84
N PHE A 317 20.60 -0.59 17.57
CA PHE A 317 20.96 -1.72 18.42
C PHE A 317 20.63 -3.03 17.71
N THR A 318 21.60 -3.94 17.61
CA THR A 318 21.48 -5.19 16.85
C THR A 318 21.62 -6.43 17.75
N ASP A 319 21.27 -7.61 17.23
CA ASP A 319 21.44 -8.90 17.92
C ASP A 319 20.79 -8.96 19.30
N LEU A 320 19.63 -8.37 19.46
CA LEU A 320 18.90 -8.35 20.71
C LEU A 320 18.10 -9.65 20.89
N SER A 321 17.86 -10.01 22.15
CA SER A 321 17.07 -11.20 22.49
C SER A 321 15.58 -10.89 22.47
N ASP A 322 14.77 -11.83 21.98
CA ASP A 322 13.33 -11.83 22.14
C ASP A 322 12.88 -12.07 23.60
N GLY A 323 11.64 -11.76 23.89
CA GLY A 323 11.06 -11.89 25.24
C GLY A 323 11.58 -10.87 26.25
N LYS A 324 12.20 -9.81 25.79
CA LYS A 324 12.79 -8.77 26.63
C LYS A 324 12.14 -7.42 26.36
N ALA A 325 12.25 -6.54 27.34
CA ALA A 325 11.86 -5.13 27.20
C ALA A 325 13.11 -4.27 27.31
N TYR A 326 13.26 -3.33 26.39
CA TYR A 326 14.46 -2.51 26.28
C TYR A 326 14.14 -1.03 26.37
N GLN A 327 15.09 -0.23 26.88
CA GLN A 327 15.05 1.22 26.90
C GLN A 327 16.42 1.76 26.53
N ALA A 328 16.47 2.68 25.60
CA ALA A 328 17.67 3.44 25.28
C ALA A 328 17.75 4.70 26.15
N VAL A 329 18.96 5.07 26.58
CA VAL A 329 19.18 6.25 27.39
C VAL A 329 20.44 6.97 26.92
N ILE A 330 20.36 8.30 26.78
CA ILE A 330 21.51 9.12 26.51
C ILE A 330 22.02 9.71 27.83
N TYR A 331 23.32 9.55 28.05
CA TYR A 331 24.05 10.11 29.18
C TYR A 331 24.96 11.24 28.75
N LEU A 332 25.05 12.23 29.60
CA LEU A 332 26.02 13.29 29.55
C LEU A 332 27.13 12.97 30.56
N ASN A 333 28.34 12.72 30.06
CA ASN A 333 29.52 12.39 30.87
C ASN A 333 30.33 13.63 31.13
N LEU A 334 30.48 14.03 32.39
CA LEU A 334 31.25 15.19 32.81
C LEU A 334 32.72 14.83 33.07
N PRO A 335 33.67 15.77 32.90
CA PRO A 335 35.11 15.54 33.16
C PRO A 335 35.43 15.06 34.57
N ASN A 336 34.60 15.40 35.54
CA ASN A 336 34.74 14.97 36.95
C ASN A 336 34.26 13.53 37.21
N GLY A 337 33.84 12.80 36.19
CA GLY A 337 33.34 11.44 36.28
C GLY A 337 31.85 11.31 36.67
N ILE A 338 31.14 12.43 36.83
CA ILE A 338 29.72 12.44 37.07
C ILE A 338 28.99 12.17 35.74
N GLN A 339 28.00 11.30 35.78
CA GLN A 339 27.10 10.97 34.66
C GLN A 339 25.71 11.54 34.96
N HIS A 340 25.14 12.24 34.00
CA HIS A 340 23.78 12.77 34.08
C HIS A 340 22.93 12.10 32.96
N GLU A 341 21.78 11.55 33.34
CA GLU A 341 20.81 11.00 32.39
C GLU A 341 20.12 12.16 31.68
N LEU A 342 20.36 12.29 30.38
CA LEU A 342 19.86 13.38 29.56
C LEU A 342 18.43 13.11 29.12
N ILE A 343 18.22 11.98 28.48
CA ILE A 343 16.91 11.58 27.98
C ILE A 343 16.83 10.06 27.89
N ALA A 344 15.66 9.51 28.14
CA ALA A 344 15.38 8.09 28.03
C ALA A 344 14.23 7.85 27.03
N SER A 345 14.33 6.79 26.22
CA SER A 345 13.28 6.38 25.30
C SER A 345 12.06 5.82 26.02
N THR A 346 10.99 5.64 25.26
CA THR A 346 9.94 4.68 25.60
C THR A 346 10.52 3.25 25.73
N ILE A 347 9.83 2.38 26.47
CA ILE A 347 10.22 0.97 26.59
C ILE A 347 9.69 0.22 25.36
N ALA A 348 10.58 -0.42 24.61
CA ALA A 348 10.23 -1.31 23.52
C ALA A 348 10.22 -2.75 24.00
N SER A 349 9.07 -3.41 23.95
CA SER A 349 8.93 -4.84 24.26
C SER A 349 9.11 -5.67 23.00
N VAL A 350 10.00 -6.66 23.06
CA VAL A 350 10.18 -7.66 22.02
C VAL A 350 9.46 -8.93 22.43
N PRO A 351 8.43 -9.38 21.71
CA PRO A 351 7.68 -10.58 22.09
C PRO A 351 8.54 -11.84 22.12
N VAL A 352 8.16 -12.79 22.96
CA VAL A 352 8.78 -14.13 22.97
C VAL A 352 8.36 -14.89 21.72
N LYS A 353 9.34 -15.29 20.92
CA LYS A 353 9.09 -16.21 19.81
C LYS A 353 9.07 -17.65 20.35
N PRO A 354 8.00 -18.43 20.12
CA PRO A 354 7.99 -19.84 20.53
C PRO A 354 8.92 -20.67 19.64
N ASP A 355 9.49 -21.76 20.20
CA ASP A 355 10.17 -22.78 19.40
C ASP A 355 9.16 -23.44 18.46
N GLN A 356 9.27 -23.19 17.18
CA GLN A 356 8.34 -23.70 16.18
C GLN A 356 9.00 -23.95 14.85
N ILE A 357 8.37 -24.78 14.02
CA ILE A 357 8.62 -24.93 12.61
C ILE A 357 7.30 -24.79 11.84
N VAL A 358 7.33 -24.06 10.75
CA VAL A 358 6.18 -23.84 9.85
C VAL A 358 6.52 -24.42 8.49
N LEU A 359 5.56 -25.10 7.87
CA LEU A 359 5.69 -25.66 6.54
C LEU A 359 4.71 -24.95 5.58
N ILE A 360 5.21 -24.53 4.42
CA ILE A 360 4.47 -23.78 3.39
C ILE A 360 4.55 -24.57 2.08
N PRO A 361 3.44 -24.78 1.34
CA PRO A 361 3.46 -25.47 0.04
C PRO A 361 4.03 -24.58 -1.06
N ILE A 362 4.74 -25.18 -2.03
CA ILE A 362 5.26 -24.48 -3.21
C ILE A 362 4.67 -25.09 -4.48
N ASP A 363 4.89 -26.38 -4.69
CA ASP A 363 4.45 -27.13 -5.85
C ASP A 363 4.25 -28.62 -5.51
N GLU A 364 4.07 -29.44 -6.53
CA GLU A 364 3.86 -30.90 -6.38
C GLU A 364 5.05 -31.65 -5.78
N TYR A 365 6.26 -31.05 -5.79
CA TYR A 365 7.48 -31.70 -5.32
C TYR A 365 8.20 -30.96 -4.21
N ARG A 366 7.79 -29.72 -3.88
CA ARG A 366 8.52 -28.87 -2.96
C ARG A 366 7.64 -28.27 -1.88
N GLY A 367 8.23 -28.14 -0.70
CA GLY A 367 7.74 -27.34 0.41
C GLY A 367 8.84 -26.45 0.97
N TYR A 368 8.47 -25.34 1.55
CA TYR A 368 9.37 -24.43 2.25
C TYR A 368 9.11 -24.54 3.75
N ALA A 369 10.15 -24.91 4.51
CA ALA A 369 10.11 -24.94 5.97
C ALA A 369 10.97 -23.81 6.53
N TYR A 370 10.43 -23.06 7.49
CA TYR A 370 11.22 -22.14 8.30
C TYR A 370 10.94 -22.38 9.77
N TRP A 371 11.90 -22.01 10.63
CA TRP A 371 11.77 -22.23 12.06
C TRP A 371 12.35 -21.10 12.89
N HIS A 372 11.87 -21.02 14.12
CA HIS A 372 12.46 -20.25 15.17
C HIS A 372 12.75 -21.15 16.37
N VAL A 373 13.94 -21.01 16.92
CA VAL A 373 14.35 -21.69 18.16
C VAL A 373 15.22 -20.75 18.99
N ASP A 374 14.92 -20.67 20.27
CA ASP A 374 15.75 -19.91 21.22
C ASP A 374 17.15 -20.56 21.30
N ARG A 375 18.16 -19.88 20.79
CA ARG A 375 19.53 -20.42 20.62
C ARG A 375 20.18 -20.81 21.95
N GLU A 376 20.00 -20.00 23.01
CA GLU A 376 20.60 -20.29 24.30
C GLU A 376 19.92 -21.46 24.99
N ARG A 377 18.59 -21.49 24.94
CA ARG A 377 17.82 -22.63 25.53
C ARG A 377 18.12 -23.91 24.76
N LEU A 378 18.19 -23.84 23.44
CA LEU A 378 18.54 -24.95 22.57
C LEU A 378 19.94 -25.46 22.87
N ALA A 379 20.95 -24.57 22.92
CA ALA A 379 22.34 -24.97 23.23
C ALA A 379 22.43 -25.73 24.57
N ARG A 380 21.79 -25.21 25.61
CA ARG A 380 21.73 -25.89 26.93
C ARG A 380 21.04 -27.25 26.84
N LYS A 381 19.94 -27.34 26.06
CA LYS A 381 19.17 -28.58 25.86
C LYS A 381 20.00 -29.65 25.13
N LEU A 382 20.69 -29.24 24.04
CA LEU A 382 21.55 -30.11 23.26
C LEU A 382 22.81 -30.57 24.01
N GLU A 383 23.44 -29.69 24.79
CA GLU A 383 24.57 -30.04 25.65
C GLU A 383 24.19 -31.09 26.70
N LYS A 384 23.02 -30.91 27.37
CA LYS A 384 22.50 -31.90 28.32
C LYS A 384 22.23 -33.23 27.61
N PHE A 385 21.67 -33.20 26.40
CA PHE A 385 21.39 -34.39 25.60
C PHE A 385 22.67 -35.13 25.21
N ALA A 386 23.70 -34.39 24.73
CA ALA A 386 25.01 -34.94 24.40
C ALA A 386 25.70 -35.61 25.58
N ARG A 387 25.64 -34.99 26.80
CA ARG A 387 26.18 -35.57 28.04
C ARG A 387 25.45 -36.83 28.44
N GLY A 388 24.11 -36.90 28.21
CA GLY A 388 23.30 -38.07 28.54
C GLY A 388 23.61 -39.29 27.68
N THR A 389 23.80 -39.07 26.40
CA THR A 389 24.03 -40.12 25.39
C THR A 389 25.50 -40.49 25.20
N GLY A 390 26.43 -39.59 25.59
CA GLY A 390 27.87 -39.77 25.39
C GLY A 390 28.31 -39.73 23.93
N SER A 391 27.47 -39.24 23.03
CA SER A 391 27.67 -39.23 21.55
C SER A 391 27.49 -37.83 20.97
N GLU A 392 28.01 -37.61 19.76
CA GLU A 392 27.75 -36.38 18.98
C GLU A 392 26.27 -36.18 18.74
N VAL A 393 25.82 -34.95 18.81
CA VAL A 393 24.43 -34.55 18.52
C VAL A 393 24.37 -34.01 17.12
N ARG A 394 23.42 -34.51 16.31
CA ARG A 394 23.06 -34.00 14.98
C ARG A 394 21.61 -33.58 14.99
N THR A 395 21.31 -32.55 14.19
CA THR A 395 19.95 -31.99 14.11
C THR A 395 19.37 -32.22 12.74
N TYR A 396 18.07 -32.54 12.71
CA TYR A 396 17.36 -32.90 11.47
C TYR A 396 15.99 -32.22 11.40
N ILE A 397 15.55 -31.95 10.15
CA ILE A 397 14.14 -31.81 9.83
C ILE A 397 13.59 -33.20 9.57
N LYS A 398 12.74 -33.68 10.46
CA LYS A 398 12.05 -34.96 10.33
C LYS A 398 10.78 -34.76 9.53
N ILE A 399 10.58 -35.59 8.49
CA ILE A 399 9.45 -35.46 7.59
C ILE A 399 8.42 -36.57 7.85
N TYR A 400 7.16 -36.16 8.00
CA TYR A 400 6.02 -37.06 8.18
C TYR A 400 5.05 -36.94 6.99
N GLU A 401 4.58 -38.07 6.49
CA GLU A 401 3.39 -38.18 5.66
C GLU A 401 2.18 -38.43 6.56
N GLU A 402 1.14 -37.63 6.43
CA GLU A 402 -0.13 -37.80 7.15
C GLU A 402 -1.11 -38.60 6.29
N TRP A 403 -1.60 -39.71 6.82
CA TRP A 403 -2.59 -40.56 6.17
C TRP A 403 -3.66 -41.00 7.17
N ALA A 404 -4.95 -40.73 6.84
CA ALA A 404 -6.10 -41.07 7.69
C ALA A 404 -5.97 -40.54 9.16
N GLY A 405 -5.31 -39.41 9.36
CA GLY A 405 -5.07 -38.81 10.68
C GLY A 405 -3.86 -39.40 11.44
N GLU A 406 -3.14 -40.37 10.85
CA GLU A 406 -1.92 -40.91 11.38
C GLU A 406 -0.68 -40.35 10.70
N LEU A 407 0.43 -40.22 11.44
CA LEU A 407 1.70 -39.70 10.92
C LEU A 407 2.68 -40.83 10.67
N PHE A 408 3.17 -40.92 9.44
CA PHE A 408 4.17 -41.90 9.02
C PHE A 408 5.52 -41.24 8.74
N HIS A 409 6.52 -41.60 9.49
CA HIS A 409 7.87 -41.04 9.34
C HIS A 409 8.53 -41.46 8.02
N LYS A 410 9.00 -40.50 7.25
CA LYS A 410 9.72 -40.69 5.97
C LYS A 410 11.22 -40.60 6.21
N MET A 411 11.82 -41.57 6.95
CA MET A 411 13.23 -41.53 7.38
C MET A 411 14.22 -41.21 6.24
N HIS A 412 13.96 -41.69 5.03
CA HIS A 412 14.82 -41.47 3.88
C HIS A 412 14.78 -40.05 3.29
N LYS A 413 13.83 -39.22 3.78
CA LYS A 413 13.67 -37.82 3.40
C LYS A 413 14.13 -36.84 4.50
N ASP A 414 14.54 -37.33 5.64
CA ASP A 414 15.02 -36.47 6.73
C ASP A 414 16.24 -35.65 6.26
N VAL A 415 16.23 -34.38 6.58
CA VAL A 415 17.27 -33.43 6.16
C VAL A 415 18.12 -33.04 7.36
N GLU A 416 19.42 -33.29 7.31
CA GLU A 416 20.36 -32.80 8.32
C GLU A 416 20.51 -31.28 8.18
N VAL A 417 20.33 -30.56 9.29
CA VAL A 417 20.39 -29.09 9.32
C VAL A 417 21.27 -28.62 10.47
N HIS A 418 21.97 -27.51 10.26
CA HIS A 418 22.78 -26.87 11.29
C HIS A 418 22.02 -25.62 11.81
N LEU A 419 21.34 -25.78 12.94
CA LEU A 419 20.44 -24.74 13.51
C LEU A 419 21.13 -23.42 13.89
N GLY A 420 22.47 -23.39 13.93
CA GLY A 420 23.24 -22.16 14.10
C GLY A 420 23.55 -21.41 12.81
N LEU A 421 23.37 -22.06 11.64
CA LEU A 421 23.73 -21.52 10.32
C LEU A 421 22.52 -21.32 9.40
N SER A 422 21.39 -22.00 9.69
CA SER A 422 20.19 -21.94 8.87
C SER A 422 18.95 -21.87 9.75
N ASP A 423 17.93 -21.16 9.29
CA ASP A 423 16.63 -21.00 9.91
C ASP A 423 15.47 -21.37 8.97
N ASN A 424 15.81 -21.85 7.76
CA ASN A 424 14.85 -22.28 6.75
C ASN A 424 15.46 -23.33 5.82
N TRP A 425 14.59 -24.05 5.08
CA TRP A 425 15.00 -25.06 4.11
C TRP A 425 13.92 -25.32 3.07
N TYR A 426 14.32 -25.58 1.83
CA TYR A 426 13.47 -26.10 0.78
C TYR A 426 13.52 -27.64 0.80
N LEU A 427 12.34 -28.26 0.98
CA LEU A 427 12.18 -29.69 1.14
C LEU A 427 11.72 -30.35 -0.15
N ASP A 428 12.31 -31.51 -0.49
CA ASP A 428 11.85 -32.37 -1.58
C ASP A 428 10.73 -33.28 -1.07
N LEU A 429 9.53 -33.11 -1.62
CA LEU A 429 8.31 -33.83 -1.25
C LEU A 429 7.85 -34.73 -2.39
N GLU A 430 6.72 -35.39 -2.22
CA GLU A 430 6.07 -36.24 -3.22
C GLU A 430 4.70 -35.67 -3.57
N PRO A 431 4.23 -35.81 -4.83
CA PRO A 431 2.91 -35.33 -5.23
C PRO A 431 1.76 -36.06 -4.53
N ASP A 432 0.60 -35.40 -4.42
CA ASP A 432 -0.67 -35.94 -3.90
C ASP A 432 -0.55 -36.51 -2.47
N LYS A 433 0.17 -35.84 -1.60
CA LYS A 433 0.37 -36.25 -0.22
C LYS A 433 0.22 -35.09 0.75
N VAL A 434 -0.07 -35.46 1.99
CA VAL A 434 -0.10 -34.50 3.10
C VAL A 434 1.15 -34.67 3.95
N PHE A 435 1.85 -33.58 4.19
CA PHE A 435 3.10 -33.57 4.94
C PHE A 435 3.05 -32.68 6.17
N ARG A 436 3.81 -33.09 7.17
CA ARG A 436 4.21 -32.28 8.33
C ARG A 436 5.70 -32.45 8.60
N VAL A 437 6.30 -31.51 9.30
CA VAL A 437 7.73 -31.56 9.65
C VAL A 437 7.95 -31.24 11.11
N GLN A 438 9.10 -31.63 11.62
CA GLN A 438 9.52 -31.39 13.01
C GLN A 438 11.04 -31.27 13.09
N LEU A 439 11.54 -30.32 13.88
CA LEU A 439 12.95 -30.26 14.23
C LEU A 439 13.24 -31.23 15.38
N ILE A 440 14.24 -32.06 15.16
CA ILE A 440 14.71 -33.03 16.14
C ILE A 440 16.23 -33.03 16.29
N ALA A 441 16.72 -33.50 17.43
CA ALA A 441 18.12 -33.87 17.60
C ALA A 441 18.26 -35.35 17.77
N VAL A 442 19.34 -35.91 17.22
CA VAL A 442 19.69 -37.36 17.32
C VAL A 442 21.07 -37.50 17.93
N SER A 443 21.21 -38.38 18.94
CA SER A 443 22.51 -38.69 19.57
C SER A 443 22.47 -40.08 20.16
N GLY A 444 23.47 -40.94 19.87
CA GLY A 444 23.57 -42.30 20.37
C GLY A 444 22.39 -43.22 20.09
N GLY A 445 21.57 -42.89 19.06
CA GLY A 445 20.33 -43.59 18.69
C GLY A 445 19.08 -43.08 19.43
N GLU A 446 19.22 -42.13 20.34
CA GLU A 446 18.12 -41.44 21.02
C GLU A 446 17.66 -40.20 20.24
N LEU A 447 16.38 -39.83 20.41
CA LEU A 447 15.73 -38.70 19.78
C LEU A 447 15.35 -37.65 20.81
N LEU A 448 15.50 -36.40 20.46
CA LEU A 448 15.06 -35.24 21.25
C LEU A 448 14.24 -34.30 20.37
N ASP A 449 13.00 -34.09 20.71
CA ASP A 449 12.15 -33.11 20.04
C ASP A 449 12.60 -31.68 20.36
N ILE A 450 12.90 -30.90 19.33
CA ILE A 450 13.27 -29.48 19.45
C ILE A 450 12.02 -28.60 19.35
N THR A 451 11.19 -28.84 18.34
CA THR A 451 9.92 -28.14 18.15
C THR A 451 8.72 -29.09 18.27
N ALA A 452 7.52 -28.52 18.37
CA ALA A 452 6.31 -29.23 18.04
C ALA A 452 6.29 -29.61 16.55
N ILE A 453 5.38 -30.49 16.14
CA ILE A 453 5.13 -30.82 14.73
C ILE A 453 4.45 -29.63 14.06
N SER A 454 4.83 -29.32 12.81
CA SER A 454 4.31 -28.18 12.03
C SER A 454 2.81 -28.33 11.70
N ASN A 455 2.24 -27.26 11.11
CA ASN A 455 1.01 -27.35 10.32
C ASN A 455 1.15 -28.41 9.20
N SER A 456 0.01 -28.90 8.68
CA SER A 456 -0.02 -29.78 7.52
C SER A 456 -0.11 -28.98 6.23
N ILE A 457 0.55 -29.46 5.18
CA ILE A 457 0.36 -29.01 3.80
C ILE A 457 0.00 -30.19 2.92
N GLN A 458 -0.75 -29.92 1.84
CA GLN A 458 -0.99 -30.88 0.77
C GLN A 458 -0.24 -30.46 -0.48
N THR A 459 0.56 -31.39 -1.03
CA THR A 459 1.18 -31.21 -2.35
C THR A 459 0.17 -31.47 -3.47
N PRO A 460 0.23 -30.69 -4.58
CA PRO A 460 -0.63 -30.88 -5.73
C PRO A 460 -0.52 -32.28 -6.36
N ARG A 461 -1.62 -32.70 -7.02
CA ARG A 461 -1.67 -33.91 -7.86
C ARG A 461 -1.13 -33.66 -9.26
N LEU A 462 -0.55 -34.66 -9.86
CA LEU A 462 -0.11 -34.67 -11.29
C LEU A 462 -1.18 -35.18 -12.24
N SER A 463 -2.17 -35.89 -11.71
CA SER A 463 -3.27 -36.48 -12.45
C SER A 463 -4.53 -36.52 -11.60
N PRO A 464 -5.73 -36.56 -12.19
CA PRO A 464 -6.94 -36.72 -11.42
C PRO A 464 -6.92 -38.02 -10.62
N GLY A 465 -7.48 -37.98 -9.41
CA GLY A 465 -7.65 -39.17 -8.58
C GLY A 465 -8.69 -40.14 -9.17
N ASN A 466 -8.84 -41.30 -8.53
CA ASN A 466 -9.71 -42.38 -8.99
C ASN A 466 -10.96 -42.56 -8.11
N ASN A 467 -11.31 -41.62 -7.27
CA ASN A 467 -12.50 -41.69 -6.46
C ASN A 467 -13.75 -41.70 -7.31
N PRO A 468 -14.85 -42.34 -6.88
CA PRO A 468 -16.10 -42.36 -7.64
C PRO A 468 -16.71 -40.94 -7.70
N VAL A 469 -17.24 -40.60 -8.86
CA VAL A 469 -17.94 -39.33 -9.10
C VAL A 469 -19.21 -39.28 -8.24
N GLN A 470 -19.32 -38.24 -7.42
CA GLN A 470 -20.50 -37.98 -6.58
C GLN A 470 -21.11 -36.63 -6.94
N TYR A 471 -22.41 -36.50 -6.74
CA TYR A 471 -23.16 -35.25 -6.98
C TYR A 471 -23.85 -34.83 -5.70
N ARG A 472 -23.84 -33.55 -5.45
CA ARG A 472 -24.55 -32.92 -4.35
C ARG A 472 -25.52 -31.86 -4.88
N GLU A 473 -26.62 -31.69 -4.20
CA GLU A 473 -27.62 -30.68 -4.51
C GLU A 473 -27.71 -29.71 -3.34
N VAL A 474 -27.40 -28.43 -3.63
CA VAL A 474 -27.41 -27.34 -2.63
C VAL A 474 -28.41 -26.29 -3.06
N HIS A 475 -29.50 -26.19 -2.35
CA HIS A 475 -30.53 -25.16 -2.54
C HIS A 475 -30.13 -23.92 -1.72
N GLN A 476 -29.52 -22.97 -2.37
CA GLN A 476 -29.09 -21.75 -1.74
C GLN A 476 -30.21 -20.69 -1.77
N GLY A 477 -30.67 -20.25 -0.61
CA GLY A 477 -31.64 -19.16 -0.48
C GLY A 477 -30.98 -17.80 -0.60
N PHE A 478 -30.63 -17.37 -1.82
CA PHE A 478 -30.10 -16.04 -2.04
C PHE A 478 -31.17 -14.95 -1.84
N SER A 479 -30.96 -14.04 -0.92
CA SER A 479 -31.80 -12.87 -0.69
C SER A 479 -31.25 -11.56 -1.26
N HIS A 480 -30.23 -11.63 -2.13
CA HIS A 480 -29.56 -10.46 -2.69
C HIS A 480 -30.50 -9.63 -3.58
N PRO A 481 -30.52 -8.29 -3.49
CA PRO A 481 -31.39 -7.41 -4.30
C PRO A 481 -31.24 -7.62 -5.81
N ALA A 482 -30.02 -7.90 -6.31
CA ALA A 482 -29.76 -8.24 -7.71
C ALA A 482 -30.52 -9.48 -8.20
N ASN A 483 -30.84 -10.42 -7.30
CA ASN A 483 -31.56 -11.66 -7.67
C ASN A 483 -33.06 -11.46 -7.93
N ARG A 484 -33.70 -10.41 -7.41
CA ARG A 484 -35.14 -10.15 -7.66
C ARG A 484 -35.43 -9.78 -9.10
N LYS A 485 -34.51 -9.15 -9.82
CA LYS A 485 -34.65 -8.82 -11.25
C LYS A 485 -34.17 -9.95 -12.17
N LEU A 486 -33.17 -10.75 -11.73
CA LEU A 486 -32.73 -11.93 -12.46
C LEU A 486 -33.86 -12.95 -12.68
N GLU A 487 -34.85 -13.01 -11.77
CA GLU A 487 -36.02 -13.87 -11.89
C GLU A 487 -37.00 -13.46 -13.03
N SER A 488 -37.08 -12.17 -13.34
CA SER A 488 -38.02 -11.68 -14.37
C SER A 488 -37.53 -11.86 -15.79
N VAL A 489 -36.22 -12.12 -16.02
CA VAL A 489 -35.59 -12.23 -17.34
C VAL A 489 -35.46 -13.68 -17.81
N MET A 490 -35.88 -14.66 -16.99
CA MET A 490 -35.79 -16.09 -17.34
C MET A 490 -36.63 -16.49 -18.57
N GLY A 491 -37.36 -15.57 -19.20
CA GLY A 491 -38.30 -15.87 -20.30
C GLY A 491 -37.69 -15.98 -21.69
N THR A 492 -36.42 -15.59 -21.94
CA THR A 492 -35.89 -15.50 -23.33
C THR A 492 -34.87 -16.59 -23.70
N ALA A 493 -34.47 -17.43 -22.76
CA ALA A 493 -33.35 -18.38 -22.96
C ALA A 493 -33.74 -19.85 -23.20
N GLU A 494 -34.96 -20.14 -23.63
CA GLU A 494 -35.36 -21.55 -23.91
C GLU A 494 -34.48 -22.22 -25.01
N ASN A 495 -33.89 -21.42 -25.90
CA ASN A 495 -33.16 -21.94 -27.07
C ASN A 495 -31.61 -21.95 -26.83
N SER A 496 -31.07 -21.40 -25.76
CA SER A 496 -29.62 -21.43 -25.55
C SER A 496 -29.10 -22.85 -25.30
N ILE A 497 -27.93 -23.12 -25.86
CA ILE A 497 -27.28 -24.43 -25.78
C ILE A 497 -26.06 -24.45 -24.87
N GLY A 498 -25.59 -23.26 -24.44
CA GLY A 498 -24.46 -23.10 -23.54
C GLY A 498 -24.53 -21.78 -22.74
N LEU A 499 -23.79 -21.71 -21.67
CA LEU A 499 -23.77 -20.61 -20.74
C LEU A 499 -22.37 -20.01 -20.67
N LEU A 500 -22.28 -18.66 -20.56
CA LEU A 500 -21.04 -17.94 -20.48
C LEU A 500 -21.07 -17.01 -19.26
N ILE A 501 -20.08 -17.13 -18.38
CA ILE A 501 -19.73 -16.14 -17.37
C ILE A 501 -18.52 -15.37 -17.90
N ILE A 502 -18.62 -14.05 -17.99
CA ILE A 502 -17.48 -13.17 -18.12
C ILE A 502 -17.25 -12.58 -16.74
N HIS A 503 -16.09 -12.84 -16.14
CA HIS A 503 -15.71 -12.34 -14.83
C HIS A 503 -14.51 -11.40 -14.96
N LEU A 504 -14.64 -10.21 -14.38
CA LEU A 504 -13.60 -9.19 -14.35
C LEU A 504 -13.09 -9.04 -12.92
N HIS A 505 -11.85 -9.41 -12.70
CA HIS A 505 -11.15 -9.20 -11.44
C HIS A 505 -10.62 -7.76 -11.40
N ALA A 506 -11.24 -6.89 -10.58
CA ALA A 506 -10.83 -5.50 -10.41
C ALA A 506 -10.06 -5.35 -9.10
N HIS A 507 -8.75 -5.22 -9.22
CA HIS A 507 -7.85 -5.14 -8.08
C HIS A 507 -6.68 -4.21 -8.30
N LEU A 508 -6.38 -3.41 -7.28
CA LEU A 508 -5.10 -2.72 -7.12
C LEU A 508 -4.68 -2.81 -5.65
N PRO A 509 -3.38 -2.98 -5.38
CA PRO A 509 -2.85 -2.87 -4.04
C PRO A 509 -3.11 -1.47 -3.46
N TYR A 510 -3.30 -1.38 -2.15
CA TYR A 510 -3.60 -0.12 -1.49
C TYR A 510 -2.36 0.74 -1.37
N PHE A 511 -2.26 1.76 -2.19
CA PHE A 511 -1.24 2.77 -2.12
C PHE A 511 -1.90 4.14 -1.93
N ARG A 512 -1.87 4.63 -0.72
CA ARG A 512 -2.24 5.99 -0.38
C ARG A 512 -0.96 6.80 -0.15
N LYS A 513 -0.94 8.08 -0.56
CA LYS A 513 0.19 8.95 -0.23
C LYS A 513 0.34 8.98 1.28
N ARG A 514 1.43 8.42 1.77
CA ARG A 514 1.74 8.39 3.19
C ARG A 514 2.40 9.70 3.54
N VAL A 515 1.68 10.56 4.25
CA VAL A 515 2.28 11.76 4.85
C VAL A 515 3.07 11.26 6.05
N SER A 516 4.39 11.06 5.90
CA SER A 516 5.25 10.93 7.07
C SER A 516 5.39 12.30 7.71
N TYR A 517 5.19 12.37 9.02
CA TYR A 517 5.51 13.56 9.80
C TYR A 517 7.02 13.82 9.65
N GLY A 518 7.40 14.86 8.91
CA GLY A 518 8.78 15.21 8.59
C GLY A 518 9.09 15.35 7.10
N ASP A 519 8.27 14.79 6.21
CA ASP A 519 8.41 15.07 4.79
C ASP A 519 7.73 16.39 4.46
N THR A 520 8.55 17.39 4.20
CA THR A 520 8.13 18.64 3.57
C THR A 520 7.43 18.29 2.26
N GLY A 521 6.12 18.52 2.24
CA GLY A 521 5.21 18.14 1.18
C GLY A 521 5.55 18.65 -0.21
N PHE A 522 6.59 18.09 -0.83
CA PHE A 522 6.84 18.22 -2.24
C PHE A 522 6.38 16.95 -2.94
N TRP A 523 5.30 17.10 -3.66
CA TRP A 523 4.84 16.20 -4.67
C TRP A 523 6.00 15.96 -5.66
N GLN A 524 6.59 14.78 -5.65
CA GLN A 524 7.33 14.31 -6.81
C GLN A 524 6.41 13.40 -7.61
N PRO A 525 6.18 13.66 -8.88
CA PRO A 525 5.65 12.68 -9.80
C PRO A 525 6.76 11.66 -10.06
N LEU A 526 6.97 10.77 -9.12
CA LEU A 526 7.73 9.56 -9.35
C LEU A 526 6.71 8.58 -9.89
N GLY A 527 6.88 8.12 -11.14
CA GLY A 527 6.10 7.08 -11.79
C GLY A 527 5.97 5.84 -10.92
N PHE A 528 5.08 5.86 -9.94
CA PHE A 528 4.94 4.87 -8.90
C PHE A 528 3.57 4.87 -8.23
N PRO A 529 3.20 3.88 -7.49
CA PRO A 529 1.90 3.25 -7.30
C PRO A 529 0.65 4.13 -7.21
N PRO A 530 0.65 5.38 -6.71
CA PRO A 530 -0.53 6.24 -6.83
C PRO A 530 -0.97 6.49 -8.27
N GLU A 531 0.00 6.53 -9.22
CA GLU A 531 -0.34 6.66 -10.64
C GLU A 531 -1.09 5.44 -11.17
N TRP A 532 -0.85 4.24 -10.64
CA TRP A 532 -1.58 3.04 -11.07
C TRP A 532 -3.08 3.17 -10.83
N PHE A 533 -3.47 3.71 -9.66
CA PHE A 533 -4.88 3.99 -9.38
C PHE A 533 -5.46 4.99 -10.38
N HIS A 534 -4.78 6.11 -10.60
CA HIS A 534 -5.25 7.14 -11.52
C HIS A 534 -5.28 6.65 -12.99
N GLU A 535 -4.28 5.89 -13.40
CA GLU A 535 -4.26 5.25 -14.72
C GLU A 535 -5.40 4.25 -14.87
N ALA A 536 -5.64 3.39 -13.89
CA ALA A 536 -6.71 2.40 -13.95
C ALA A 536 -8.11 3.06 -13.93
N VAL A 537 -8.31 4.10 -13.13
CA VAL A 537 -9.55 4.90 -13.16
C VAL A 537 -9.76 5.51 -14.54
N LYS A 538 -8.72 6.14 -15.12
CA LYS A 538 -8.78 6.78 -16.44
C LYS A 538 -8.93 5.78 -17.58
N ASP A 539 -8.21 4.67 -17.54
CA ASP A 539 -8.08 3.77 -18.68
C ASP A 539 -9.08 2.61 -18.63
N THR A 540 -9.50 2.17 -17.43
CA THR A 540 -10.34 0.96 -17.24
C THR A 540 -11.69 1.25 -16.57
N TYR A 541 -11.70 1.74 -15.33
CA TYR A 541 -12.93 1.72 -14.53
C TYR A 541 -13.98 2.71 -15.04
N VAL A 542 -13.61 3.94 -15.32
CA VAL A 542 -14.56 4.90 -15.92
C VAL A 542 -14.96 4.46 -17.33
N PRO A 543 -14.06 4.03 -18.22
CA PRO A 543 -14.45 3.48 -19.53
C PRO A 543 -15.39 2.26 -19.48
N LEU A 544 -15.25 1.38 -18.46
CA LEU A 544 -16.21 0.30 -18.23
C LEU A 544 -17.60 0.83 -17.85
N ILE A 545 -17.65 1.82 -16.95
CA ILE A 545 -18.90 2.49 -16.56
C ILE A 545 -19.58 3.12 -17.78
N LEU A 546 -18.85 3.90 -18.57
CA LEU A 546 -19.36 4.50 -19.81
C LEU A 546 -19.87 3.45 -20.82
N MET A 547 -19.17 2.32 -20.90
CA MET A 547 -19.59 1.19 -21.72
C MET A 547 -20.93 0.59 -21.21
N PHE A 548 -21.07 0.39 -19.90
CA PHE A 548 -22.30 -0.11 -19.29
C PHE A 548 -23.47 0.86 -19.51
N GLU A 549 -23.27 2.16 -19.27
CA GLU A 549 -24.26 3.20 -19.53
C GLU A 549 -24.75 3.16 -20.99
N LYS A 550 -23.81 3.07 -21.91
CA LYS A 550 -24.09 2.99 -23.33
C LYS A 550 -24.91 1.76 -23.69
N LEU A 551 -24.55 0.59 -23.17
CA LEU A 551 -25.30 -0.65 -23.39
C LEU A 551 -26.72 -0.57 -22.85
N VAL A 552 -26.88 0.01 -21.64
CA VAL A 552 -28.21 0.22 -21.02
C VAL A 552 -29.05 1.18 -21.86
N ALA A 553 -28.47 2.30 -22.31
CA ALA A 553 -29.16 3.30 -23.16
C ALA A 553 -29.59 2.71 -24.53
N GLU A 554 -28.85 1.75 -25.05
CA GLU A 554 -29.19 1.01 -26.28
C GLU A 554 -30.16 -0.17 -26.04
N GLY A 555 -30.60 -0.40 -24.82
CA GLY A 555 -31.53 -1.48 -24.46
C GLY A 555 -30.94 -2.88 -24.51
N VAL A 556 -29.61 -3.02 -24.40
CA VAL A 556 -28.92 -4.30 -24.34
C VAL A 556 -29.03 -4.88 -22.92
N ASP A 557 -29.67 -6.04 -22.79
CA ASP A 557 -29.76 -6.77 -21.54
C ASP A 557 -28.56 -7.71 -21.40
N PHE A 558 -27.51 -7.25 -20.73
CA PHE A 558 -26.27 -8.01 -20.54
C PHE A 558 -26.10 -8.47 -19.09
N ARG A 559 -25.20 -9.43 -18.89
CA ARG A 559 -24.77 -9.91 -17.57
C ARG A 559 -23.26 -10.00 -17.55
N ILE A 560 -22.65 -9.38 -16.55
CA ILE A 560 -21.23 -9.50 -16.21
C ILE A 560 -21.11 -9.85 -14.73
N SER A 561 -20.16 -10.71 -14.40
CA SER A 561 -19.66 -10.89 -13.04
C SER A 561 -18.36 -10.12 -12.88
N MET A 562 -18.17 -9.48 -11.74
CA MET A 562 -16.90 -8.88 -11.40
C MET A 562 -16.67 -8.98 -9.89
N ASP A 563 -15.43 -8.92 -9.47
CA ASP A 563 -15.12 -8.57 -8.08
C ASP A 563 -14.45 -7.20 -8.05
N ILE A 564 -14.66 -6.51 -6.95
CA ILE A 564 -13.97 -5.29 -6.62
C ILE A 564 -13.26 -5.55 -5.30
N SER A 565 -11.91 -5.56 -5.34
CA SER A 565 -11.14 -5.82 -4.13
C SER A 565 -11.39 -4.74 -3.07
N PRO A 566 -11.37 -5.08 -1.77
CA PRO A 566 -11.60 -4.10 -0.71
C PRO A 566 -10.56 -2.98 -0.72
N THR A 567 -9.31 -3.24 -1.12
CA THR A 567 -8.30 -2.20 -1.32
C THR A 567 -8.73 -1.19 -2.37
N LEU A 568 -9.21 -1.67 -3.51
CA LEU A 568 -9.68 -0.81 -4.60
C LEU A 568 -10.95 -0.04 -4.20
N SER A 569 -11.92 -0.69 -3.55
CA SER A 569 -13.15 -0.02 -3.08
C SER A 569 -12.84 1.11 -2.10
N ASN A 570 -11.88 0.91 -1.19
CA ASN A 570 -11.43 1.95 -0.27
C ASN A 570 -10.72 3.10 -1.00
N MET A 571 -9.87 2.81 -1.99
CA MET A 571 -9.23 3.86 -2.81
C MET A 571 -10.26 4.66 -3.62
N MET A 572 -11.29 4.02 -4.19
CA MET A 572 -12.35 4.72 -4.92
C MET A 572 -13.18 5.66 -4.01
N ARG A 573 -13.27 5.37 -2.71
CA ARG A 573 -13.98 6.16 -1.70
C ARG A 573 -13.09 7.15 -0.95
N ASP A 574 -11.76 7.07 -1.12
CA ASP A 574 -10.82 7.97 -0.42
C ASP A 574 -10.85 9.37 -1.03
N SER A 575 -11.25 10.36 -0.24
CA SER A 575 -11.40 11.75 -0.70
C SER A 575 -10.09 12.37 -1.19
N LEU A 576 -8.93 11.95 -0.63
CA LEU A 576 -7.63 12.41 -1.09
C LEU A 576 -7.33 11.89 -2.51
N LEU A 577 -7.55 10.59 -2.75
CA LEU A 577 -7.31 10.00 -4.07
C LEU A 577 -8.32 10.47 -5.12
N GLN A 578 -9.56 10.75 -4.72
CA GLN A 578 -10.56 11.36 -5.59
C GLN A 578 -10.14 12.76 -6.06
N GLU A 579 -9.64 13.58 -5.16
CA GLU A 579 -9.14 14.91 -5.44
C GLU A 579 -7.87 14.85 -6.32
N GLU A 580 -6.92 13.99 -5.98
CA GLU A 580 -5.72 13.76 -6.79
C GLU A 580 -6.06 13.28 -8.21
N PHE A 581 -7.10 12.45 -8.37
CA PHE A 581 -7.54 12.03 -9.70
C PHE A 581 -8.11 13.20 -10.53
N LEU A 582 -8.87 14.12 -9.91
CA LEU A 582 -9.36 15.30 -10.62
C LEU A 582 -8.21 16.15 -11.16
N HIS A 583 -7.17 16.36 -10.36
CA HIS A 583 -5.96 17.06 -10.82
C HIS A 583 -5.23 16.30 -11.93
N TYR A 584 -5.11 15.00 -11.78
CA TYR A 584 -4.48 14.13 -12.77
C TYR A 584 -5.21 14.19 -14.11
N ILE A 585 -6.54 14.09 -14.14
CA ILE A 585 -7.31 14.12 -15.38
C ILE A 585 -7.31 15.52 -16.02
N ASP A 586 -7.32 16.60 -15.22
CA ASP A 586 -7.21 17.96 -15.72
C ASP A 586 -5.85 18.23 -16.38
N ALA A 587 -4.78 17.74 -15.80
CA ALA A 587 -3.45 17.79 -16.42
C ALA A 587 -3.44 17.07 -17.77
N HIS A 588 -4.08 15.91 -17.88
CA HIS A 588 -4.20 15.16 -19.14
C HIS A 588 -5.07 15.88 -20.17
N ILE A 589 -6.16 16.51 -19.76
CA ILE A 589 -7.00 17.34 -20.64
C ILE A 589 -6.20 18.53 -21.19
N ASN A 590 -5.44 19.21 -20.35
CA ASN A 590 -4.61 20.35 -20.77
C ASN A 590 -3.48 19.91 -21.71
N LEU A 591 -2.83 18.78 -21.39
CA LEU A 591 -1.84 18.17 -22.28
C LEU A 591 -2.45 17.83 -23.65
N ALA A 592 -3.62 17.18 -23.67
CA ALA A 592 -4.28 16.81 -24.91
C ALA A 592 -4.71 18.05 -25.74
N ARG A 593 -5.15 19.14 -25.10
CA ARG A 593 -5.43 20.43 -25.80
C ARG A 593 -4.18 20.99 -26.45
N ALA A 594 -3.05 21.01 -25.71
CA ALA A 594 -1.78 21.48 -26.29
C ALA A 594 -1.32 20.58 -27.44
N GLU A 595 -1.53 19.28 -27.35
CA GLU A 595 -1.19 18.33 -28.42
C GLU A 595 -2.11 18.44 -29.63
N VAL A 596 -3.38 18.75 -29.48
CA VAL A 596 -4.28 19.10 -30.60
C VAL A 596 -3.76 20.31 -31.36
N ASP A 597 -3.33 21.36 -30.66
CA ASP A 597 -2.76 22.56 -31.28
C ASP A 597 -1.39 22.29 -31.92
N ARG A 598 -0.54 21.49 -31.28
CA ARG A 598 0.77 21.11 -31.81
C ARG A 598 0.63 20.27 -33.07
N THR A 599 -0.15 19.19 -33.00
CA THR A 599 -0.30 18.23 -34.11
C THR A 599 -0.95 18.87 -35.34
N ARG A 600 -1.88 19.83 -35.15
CA ARG A 600 -2.46 20.62 -36.24
C ARG A 600 -1.40 21.39 -37.00
N ARG A 601 -0.32 21.86 -36.37
CA ARG A 601 0.71 22.70 -37.00
C ARG A 601 1.91 21.92 -37.50
N GLN A 602 2.26 20.83 -36.87
CA GLN A 602 3.56 20.15 -37.07
C GLN A 602 3.42 18.68 -37.50
N ASP A 603 2.43 17.94 -36.94
CA ASP A 603 2.31 16.49 -37.10
C ASP A 603 0.86 16.08 -37.44
N MET A 604 0.32 16.54 -38.50
CA MET A 604 -1.10 16.36 -38.87
C MET A 604 -1.56 14.91 -38.89
N GLN A 605 -0.65 13.95 -39.08
CA GLN A 605 -0.94 12.52 -39.04
C GLN A 605 -1.39 12.02 -37.64
N TYR A 606 -1.10 12.76 -36.56
CA TYR A 606 -1.50 12.42 -35.19
C TYR A 606 -2.67 13.28 -34.68
N HIS A 607 -3.17 14.20 -35.48
CA HIS A 607 -4.18 15.16 -35.05
C HIS A 607 -5.49 14.52 -34.61
N ASP A 608 -6.00 13.55 -35.39
CA ASP A 608 -7.23 12.83 -35.02
C ASP A 608 -7.07 12.02 -33.73
N THR A 609 -5.88 11.46 -33.50
CA THR A 609 -5.58 10.73 -32.25
C THR A 609 -5.50 11.70 -31.06
N ALA A 610 -4.91 12.90 -31.24
CA ALA A 610 -4.90 13.91 -30.18
C ALA A 610 -6.32 14.36 -29.82
N TRP A 611 -7.19 14.60 -30.80
CA TRP A 611 -8.60 14.91 -30.57
C TRP A 611 -9.35 13.78 -29.88
N MET A 612 -9.09 12.52 -30.26
CA MET A 612 -9.68 11.35 -29.62
C MET A 612 -9.33 11.33 -28.12
N HIS A 613 -8.06 11.53 -27.75
CA HIS A 613 -7.64 11.57 -26.36
C HIS A 613 -8.29 12.72 -25.58
N LEU A 614 -8.34 13.93 -26.17
CA LEU A 614 -8.98 15.08 -25.54
C LEU A 614 -10.45 14.80 -25.20
N HIS A 615 -11.24 14.29 -26.17
CA HIS A 615 -12.64 13.95 -25.93
C HIS A 615 -12.80 12.87 -24.88
N ARG A 616 -11.98 11.80 -24.97
CA ARG A 616 -12.03 10.71 -24.00
C ARG A 616 -11.72 11.19 -22.57
N PHE A 617 -10.72 12.03 -22.37
CA PHE A 617 -10.40 12.56 -21.04
C PHE A 617 -11.51 13.46 -20.49
N GLN A 618 -12.17 14.25 -21.34
CA GLN A 618 -13.33 15.04 -20.94
C GLN A 618 -14.51 14.15 -20.53
N GLU A 619 -14.86 13.14 -21.33
CA GLU A 619 -15.92 12.15 -20.99
C GLU A 619 -15.61 11.41 -19.68
N ILE A 620 -14.34 11.08 -19.42
CA ILE A 620 -13.90 10.43 -18.19
C ILE A 620 -14.11 11.37 -17.01
N LYS A 621 -13.69 12.62 -17.08
CA LYS A 621 -13.90 13.61 -16.03
C LYS A 621 -15.39 13.81 -15.75
N ASP A 622 -16.19 14.00 -16.79
CA ASP A 622 -17.64 14.21 -16.65
C ASP A 622 -18.32 13.01 -15.98
N CYS A 623 -17.99 11.79 -16.40
CA CYS A 623 -18.51 10.56 -15.78
C CYS A 623 -18.11 10.46 -14.30
N PHE A 624 -16.85 10.75 -13.97
CA PHE A 624 -16.35 10.70 -12.60
C PHE A 624 -17.11 11.68 -11.69
N LEU A 625 -17.32 12.91 -12.17
CA LEU A 625 -18.09 13.94 -11.46
C LEU A 625 -19.59 13.56 -11.33
N ASN A 626 -20.17 12.91 -12.34
CA ASN A 626 -21.59 12.50 -12.32
C ASN A 626 -21.90 11.47 -11.20
N TYR A 627 -20.89 10.71 -10.75
CA TYR A 627 -20.99 9.78 -9.62
C TYR A 627 -20.42 10.35 -8.31
N ASP A 628 -20.37 11.68 -8.17
CA ASP A 628 -19.83 12.37 -6.99
C ASP A 628 -18.40 11.93 -6.65
N CYS A 629 -17.57 11.68 -7.64
CA CYS A 629 -16.18 11.18 -7.54
C CYS A 629 -16.02 9.77 -6.92
N ASP A 630 -17.12 9.10 -6.57
CA ASP A 630 -17.13 7.76 -5.96
C ASP A 630 -17.63 6.72 -6.96
N LEU A 631 -16.72 6.01 -7.62
CA LEU A 631 -17.08 5.02 -8.64
C LEU A 631 -17.80 3.79 -8.07
N THR A 632 -17.69 3.53 -6.77
CA THR A 632 -18.44 2.42 -6.14
C THR A 632 -19.95 2.62 -6.28
N ARG A 633 -20.43 3.86 -6.31
CA ARG A 633 -21.84 4.22 -6.57
C ARG A 633 -22.30 3.80 -7.96
N ALA A 634 -21.44 3.99 -8.96
CA ALA A 634 -21.74 3.55 -10.33
C ALA A 634 -21.88 2.02 -10.42
N PHE A 635 -20.92 1.29 -9.87
CA PHE A 635 -20.96 -0.17 -9.87
C PHE A 635 -22.16 -0.70 -9.06
N ARG A 636 -22.44 -0.12 -7.89
CA ARG A 636 -23.62 -0.43 -7.10
C ARG A 636 -24.91 -0.21 -7.88
N HIS A 637 -25.01 0.90 -8.64
CA HIS A 637 -26.17 1.18 -9.50
C HIS A 637 -26.41 0.05 -10.50
N PHE A 638 -25.39 -0.41 -11.22
CA PHE A 638 -25.54 -1.51 -12.17
C PHE A 638 -25.87 -2.86 -11.49
N GLN A 639 -25.35 -3.11 -10.29
CA GLN A 639 -25.70 -4.29 -9.51
C GLN A 639 -27.17 -4.26 -9.07
N GLU A 640 -27.66 -3.15 -8.53
CA GLU A 640 -29.05 -3.00 -8.11
C GLU A 640 -30.04 -3.14 -9.27
N HIS A 641 -29.59 -2.82 -10.50
CA HIS A 641 -30.37 -3.00 -11.73
C HIS A 641 -30.21 -4.38 -12.37
N GLY A 642 -29.36 -5.25 -11.79
CA GLY A 642 -29.18 -6.64 -12.21
C GLY A 642 -28.35 -6.82 -13.46
N TYR A 643 -27.57 -5.82 -13.92
CA TYR A 643 -26.67 -5.94 -15.04
C TYR A 643 -25.34 -6.60 -14.65
N ILE A 644 -24.87 -6.34 -13.44
CA ILE A 644 -23.63 -6.92 -12.93
C ILE A 644 -23.89 -7.66 -11.60
N GLU A 645 -23.08 -8.67 -11.33
CA GLU A 645 -22.97 -9.30 -10.01
C GLU A 645 -21.58 -9.01 -9.47
N ILE A 646 -21.52 -8.26 -8.35
CA ILE A 646 -20.26 -7.93 -7.70
C ILE A 646 -20.00 -8.96 -6.60
N SER A 647 -18.82 -9.56 -6.58
CA SER A 647 -18.26 -10.36 -5.50
C SER A 647 -17.16 -9.60 -4.79
N THR A 648 -16.72 -10.07 -3.62
CA THR A 648 -15.56 -9.53 -2.91
C THR A 648 -14.28 -10.25 -3.30
N CYS A 649 -13.15 -9.81 -2.75
CA CYS A 649 -11.84 -10.46 -2.81
C CYS A 649 -11.28 -10.64 -1.40
N GLY A 650 -10.05 -11.15 -1.20
CA GLY A 650 -9.36 -11.05 0.07
C GLY A 650 -9.10 -9.58 0.45
N ALA A 651 -9.18 -9.23 1.73
CA ALA A 651 -9.16 -7.84 2.19
C ALA A 651 -8.03 -7.01 1.57
N THR A 652 -6.82 -7.51 1.58
CA THR A 652 -5.64 -6.88 0.96
C THR A 652 -5.00 -7.75 -0.11
N HIS A 653 -5.77 -8.62 -0.74
CA HIS A 653 -5.27 -9.58 -1.73
C HIS A 653 -4.17 -10.51 -1.20
N GLY A 654 -4.27 -10.92 0.10
CA GLY A 654 -3.29 -11.80 0.73
C GLY A 654 -3.28 -13.20 0.12
N PHE A 655 -2.08 -13.77 -0.11
CA PHE A 655 -1.93 -15.12 -0.67
C PHE A 655 -2.31 -16.18 0.37
N LEU A 656 -3.61 -16.50 0.47
CA LEU A 656 -4.20 -17.32 1.54
C LEU A 656 -3.49 -18.65 1.83
N PRO A 657 -3.02 -19.43 0.82
CA PRO A 657 -2.33 -20.70 1.05
C PRO A 657 -1.16 -20.63 2.00
N PHE A 658 -0.43 -19.53 2.02
CA PHE A 658 0.75 -19.37 2.87
C PHE A 658 0.43 -19.06 4.33
N HIS A 659 -0.80 -18.56 4.58
CA HIS A 659 -1.24 -18.16 5.91
C HIS A 659 -2.09 -19.22 6.64
N THR A 660 -2.29 -20.40 6.05
CA THR A 660 -3.13 -21.45 6.66
C THR A 660 -2.58 -22.02 7.96
N ALA A 661 -1.27 -21.83 8.25
CA ALA A 661 -0.68 -22.10 9.55
C ALA A 661 -1.23 -21.20 10.68
N PHE A 662 -1.84 -20.08 10.34
CA PHE A 662 -2.41 -19.07 11.21
C PHE A 662 -3.86 -18.80 10.80
N PRO A 663 -4.81 -19.57 11.30
CA PRO A 663 -6.22 -19.48 10.93
C PRO A 663 -6.81 -18.08 11.02
N GLU A 664 -6.39 -17.30 11.99
CA GLU A 664 -6.84 -15.94 12.24
C GLU A 664 -6.44 -14.99 11.10
N ALA A 665 -5.31 -15.21 10.44
CA ALA A 665 -4.88 -14.44 9.28
C ALA A 665 -5.79 -14.67 8.07
N VAL A 666 -6.12 -15.95 7.78
CA VAL A 666 -7.05 -16.31 6.70
C VAL A 666 -8.42 -15.73 6.98
N ARG A 667 -8.90 -15.86 8.22
CA ARG A 667 -10.16 -15.28 8.66
C ARG A 667 -10.15 -13.76 8.53
N GLY A 668 -9.06 -13.10 8.98
CA GLY A 668 -8.89 -11.66 8.86
C GLY A 668 -9.03 -11.17 7.43
N GLN A 669 -8.41 -11.86 6.45
CA GLN A 669 -8.53 -11.53 5.03
C GLN A 669 -9.96 -11.69 4.49
N ILE A 670 -10.69 -12.72 4.90
CA ILE A 670 -12.02 -13.01 4.35
C ILE A 670 -13.12 -12.21 5.06
N GLU A 671 -13.16 -12.22 6.41
CA GLU A 671 -14.23 -11.56 7.17
C GLU A 671 -14.13 -10.03 7.09
N THR A 672 -12.90 -9.44 7.11
CA THR A 672 -12.73 -7.99 6.84
C THR A 672 -13.24 -7.60 5.46
N ALA A 673 -12.99 -8.45 4.44
CA ALA A 673 -13.48 -8.20 3.10
C ALA A 673 -15.02 -8.21 3.01
N VAL A 674 -15.68 -9.09 3.76
CA VAL A 674 -17.16 -9.13 3.83
C VAL A 674 -17.69 -7.86 4.49
N LEU A 675 -17.09 -7.43 5.61
CA LEU A 675 -17.49 -6.19 6.30
C LEU A 675 -17.31 -4.95 5.41
N ASP A 676 -16.19 -4.85 4.70
CA ASP A 676 -15.92 -3.75 3.77
C ASP A 676 -16.92 -3.73 2.60
N TYR A 677 -17.24 -4.91 2.06
CA TYR A 677 -18.23 -5.02 1.01
C TYR A 677 -19.62 -4.57 1.48
N GLU A 678 -20.04 -5.00 2.69
CA GLU A 678 -21.32 -4.59 3.28
C GLU A 678 -21.37 -3.06 3.50
N ASP A 679 -20.29 -2.47 3.99
CA ASP A 679 -20.17 -1.03 4.15
C ASP A 679 -20.24 -0.28 2.81
N THR A 680 -19.60 -0.83 1.76
CA THR A 680 -19.55 -0.21 0.43
C THR A 680 -20.85 -0.37 -0.35
N PHE A 681 -21.39 -1.59 -0.41
CA PHE A 681 -22.51 -1.93 -1.30
C PHE A 681 -23.86 -2.11 -0.59
N GLY A 682 -23.89 -2.06 0.76
CA GLY A 682 -25.10 -2.11 1.58
C GLY A 682 -25.77 -3.48 1.63
N SER A 683 -25.09 -4.55 1.23
CA SER A 683 -25.57 -5.94 1.27
C SER A 683 -24.40 -6.90 1.37
N ALA A 684 -24.60 -8.10 1.92
CA ALA A 684 -23.56 -9.12 1.99
C ALA A 684 -23.16 -9.65 0.59
N PRO A 685 -21.86 -9.89 0.36
CA PRO A 685 -21.41 -10.54 -0.88
C PRO A 685 -21.83 -12.00 -0.94
N ILE A 686 -22.04 -12.54 -2.14
CA ILE A 686 -22.40 -13.96 -2.33
C ILE A 686 -21.16 -14.80 -2.65
N GLY A 687 -20.19 -14.22 -3.32
CA GLY A 687 -18.98 -14.89 -3.77
C GLY A 687 -17.71 -14.12 -3.46
N ILE A 688 -16.59 -14.80 -3.68
CA ILE A 688 -15.26 -14.24 -3.48
C ILE A 688 -14.33 -14.64 -4.63
N TRP A 689 -13.50 -13.70 -5.06
CA TRP A 689 -12.29 -14.03 -5.80
C TRP A 689 -11.22 -14.41 -4.79
N LEU A 690 -10.72 -15.64 -4.83
CA LEU A 690 -9.55 -15.99 -4.05
C LEU A 690 -8.32 -15.29 -4.67
N PRO A 691 -7.56 -14.51 -3.89
CA PRO A 691 -6.36 -13.86 -4.39
C PRO A 691 -5.48 -14.82 -5.19
N GLU A 692 -5.10 -14.43 -6.43
CA GLU A 692 -4.31 -15.23 -7.37
C GLU A 692 -4.99 -16.57 -7.78
N CYS A 693 -6.31 -16.69 -7.67
CA CYS A 693 -7.04 -17.95 -7.77
C CYS A 693 -6.45 -19.05 -6.87
N ALA A 694 -5.72 -18.67 -5.82
CA ALA A 694 -4.94 -19.57 -5.01
C ALA A 694 -5.79 -20.31 -3.98
N TYR A 695 -5.72 -21.63 -4.04
CA TYR A 695 -6.51 -22.52 -3.19
C TYR A 695 -5.64 -23.65 -2.60
N VAL A 696 -5.86 -23.93 -1.33
CA VAL A 696 -5.48 -25.19 -0.65
C VAL A 696 -6.66 -25.68 0.18
N PRO A 697 -6.77 -27.01 0.43
CA PRO A 697 -7.86 -27.57 1.23
C PRO A 697 -7.97 -26.92 2.61
N GLY A 698 -9.20 -26.57 2.98
CA GLY A 698 -9.49 -25.88 4.25
C GLY A 698 -9.92 -24.42 4.09
N ILE A 699 -9.51 -23.73 3.02
CA ILE A 699 -9.90 -22.34 2.73
C ILE A 699 -11.43 -22.25 2.58
N GLU A 700 -12.07 -23.22 1.96
CA GLU A 700 -13.52 -23.29 1.78
C GLU A 700 -14.31 -23.15 3.10
N LYS A 701 -13.74 -23.56 4.22
CA LYS A 701 -14.40 -23.47 5.54
C LYS A 701 -14.54 -22.03 6.00
N TYR A 702 -13.53 -21.20 5.73
CA TYR A 702 -13.57 -19.76 6.05
C TYR A 702 -14.51 -19.02 5.11
N VAL A 703 -14.52 -19.41 3.82
CA VAL A 703 -15.45 -18.88 2.82
C VAL A 703 -16.89 -19.18 3.23
N GLU A 704 -17.21 -20.44 3.60
CA GLU A 704 -18.53 -20.86 4.05
C GLU A 704 -18.97 -20.16 5.35
N ARG A 705 -18.06 -20.09 6.34
CA ARG A 705 -18.28 -19.40 7.62
C ARG A 705 -18.61 -17.93 7.44
N ALA A 706 -17.95 -17.25 6.50
CA ALA A 706 -18.21 -15.85 6.17
C ALA A 706 -19.52 -15.65 5.38
N GLY A 707 -20.30 -16.72 5.16
CA GLY A 707 -21.60 -16.67 4.43
C GLY A 707 -21.47 -16.71 2.91
N LEU A 708 -20.27 -16.80 2.38
CA LEU A 708 -20.00 -16.86 0.95
C LEU A 708 -20.36 -18.24 0.38
N ARG A 709 -20.78 -18.30 -0.89
CA ARG A 709 -21.33 -19.49 -1.52
C ARG A 709 -20.53 -20.00 -2.71
N TYR A 710 -19.65 -19.19 -3.26
CA TYR A 710 -18.77 -19.59 -4.35
C TYR A 710 -17.46 -18.80 -4.34
N PHE A 711 -16.48 -19.39 -5.01
CA PHE A 711 -15.23 -18.72 -5.36
C PHE A 711 -14.77 -19.11 -6.76
N PHE A 712 -13.85 -18.33 -7.31
CA PHE A 712 -13.17 -18.60 -8.56
C PHE A 712 -11.81 -19.27 -8.31
N THR A 713 -11.42 -20.18 -9.20
CA THR A 713 -10.17 -20.92 -9.09
C THR A 713 -9.60 -21.26 -10.47
N GLU A 714 -8.36 -21.72 -10.51
CA GLU A 714 -7.69 -22.10 -11.73
C GLU A 714 -8.15 -23.52 -12.23
N THR A 715 -7.95 -23.77 -13.51
CA THR A 715 -8.25 -25.03 -14.19
C THR A 715 -7.73 -26.25 -13.43
N HIS A 716 -6.48 -26.18 -12.92
CA HIS A 716 -5.79 -27.28 -12.25
C HIS A 716 -6.49 -27.74 -10.96
N ALA A 717 -7.19 -26.83 -10.25
CA ALA A 717 -7.93 -27.17 -9.04
C ALA A 717 -9.00 -28.23 -9.31
N VAL A 718 -9.71 -28.11 -10.43
CA VAL A 718 -10.84 -28.99 -10.79
C VAL A 718 -10.38 -30.16 -11.63
N THR A 719 -9.50 -29.94 -12.61
CA THR A 719 -9.08 -31.02 -13.53
C THR A 719 -8.18 -32.06 -12.86
N LEU A 720 -7.47 -31.70 -11.80
CA LEU A 720 -6.62 -32.57 -10.97
C LEU A 720 -7.26 -32.90 -9.61
N ALA A 721 -8.59 -32.82 -9.50
CA ALA A 721 -9.32 -33.16 -8.28
C ALA A 721 -9.18 -34.63 -7.91
N ASP A 722 -9.71 -35.05 -6.76
CA ASP A 722 -9.63 -36.42 -6.22
C ASP A 722 -10.42 -37.46 -7.06
N CYS A 723 -11.22 -37.01 -8.01
CA CYS A 723 -11.89 -37.80 -9.01
C CYS A 723 -11.96 -37.03 -10.32
N PRO A 724 -12.12 -37.72 -11.47
CA PRO A 724 -12.26 -37.06 -12.75
C PRO A 724 -13.41 -36.06 -12.75
N ALA A 725 -13.14 -34.82 -13.16
CA ALA A 725 -14.19 -33.82 -13.36
C ALA A 725 -15.10 -34.23 -14.51
N ALA A 726 -16.32 -34.69 -14.22
CA ALA A 726 -17.26 -35.23 -15.21
C ALA A 726 -17.59 -34.25 -16.35
N PHE A 727 -17.50 -32.94 -16.06
CA PHE A 727 -17.73 -31.85 -17.01
C PHE A 727 -16.47 -31.03 -17.28
N GLY A 728 -15.28 -31.46 -16.82
CA GLY A 728 -14.07 -30.67 -16.90
C GLY A 728 -14.30 -29.30 -16.22
N THR A 729 -13.95 -28.19 -16.89
CA THR A 729 -14.21 -26.81 -16.45
C THR A 729 -15.58 -26.27 -16.87
N HIS A 730 -16.43 -27.16 -17.54
CA HIS A 730 -17.72 -26.73 -18.09
C HIS A 730 -18.90 -26.80 -17.12
N ALA A 731 -18.62 -26.94 -15.84
CA ALA A 731 -19.58 -26.78 -14.75
C ALA A 731 -18.79 -26.49 -13.45
N PRO A 732 -19.34 -25.70 -12.52
CA PRO A 732 -18.75 -25.59 -11.21
C PRO A 732 -18.87 -26.93 -10.46
N VAL A 733 -18.02 -27.08 -9.44
CA VAL A 733 -18.05 -28.21 -8.51
C VAL A 733 -18.27 -27.70 -7.09
N TYR A 734 -18.94 -28.50 -6.25
CA TYR A 734 -18.95 -28.23 -4.81
C TYR A 734 -17.69 -28.80 -4.18
N VAL A 735 -17.10 -28.03 -3.26
CA VAL A 735 -15.99 -28.53 -2.45
C VAL A 735 -16.52 -29.55 -1.45
N LYS A 736 -15.90 -30.71 -1.39
CA LYS A 736 -16.39 -31.81 -0.58
C LYS A 736 -16.45 -31.47 0.92
N GLY A 737 -17.64 -31.68 1.48
CA GLY A 737 -17.90 -31.37 2.89
C GLY A 737 -18.26 -29.89 3.15
N SER A 738 -18.46 -29.10 2.09
CA SER A 738 -18.90 -27.69 2.15
C SER A 738 -20.01 -27.41 1.15
N ASP A 739 -20.81 -26.37 1.40
CA ASP A 739 -21.85 -25.89 0.48
C ASP A 739 -21.30 -24.85 -0.53
N VAL A 740 -19.99 -24.66 -0.55
CA VAL A 740 -19.31 -23.67 -1.41
C VAL A 740 -19.01 -24.30 -2.78
N ALA A 741 -19.33 -23.55 -3.85
CA ALA A 741 -19.03 -23.92 -5.22
C ALA A 741 -17.73 -23.29 -5.72
N ALA A 742 -16.93 -24.04 -6.46
CA ALA A 742 -15.75 -23.57 -7.16
C ALA A 742 -16.01 -23.44 -8.65
N PHE A 743 -15.80 -22.26 -9.23
CA PHE A 743 -15.85 -21.98 -10.66
C PHE A 743 -14.44 -21.96 -11.24
N ALA A 744 -14.14 -22.92 -12.12
CA ALA A 744 -12.82 -23.04 -12.73
C ALA A 744 -12.70 -22.20 -14.01
N ARG A 745 -11.53 -21.59 -14.20
CA ARG A 745 -11.15 -20.85 -15.40
C ARG A 745 -11.21 -21.72 -16.64
N ASP A 746 -11.75 -21.20 -17.74
CA ASP A 746 -11.63 -21.83 -19.05
C ASP A 746 -10.29 -21.45 -19.70
N PRO A 747 -9.39 -22.41 -19.99
CA PRO A 747 -8.04 -22.13 -20.49
C PRO A 747 -8.03 -21.54 -21.90
N GLU A 748 -9.05 -21.86 -22.75
CA GLU A 748 -9.09 -21.37 -24.13
C GLU A 748 -9.40 -19.87 -24.16
N THR A 749 -10.36 -19.40 -23.36
CA THR A 749 -10.68 -17.97 -23.27
C THR A 749 -9.52 -17.14 -22.72
N GLY A 750 -8.76 -17.71 -21.76
CA GLY A 750 -7.54 -17.10 -21.27
C GLY A 750 -6.51 -16.85 -22.38
N LYS A 751 -6.20 -17.88 -23.20
CA LYS A 751 -5.25 -17.73 -24.30
C LYS A 751 -5.67 -16.70 -25.33
N GLN A 752 -6.95 -16.64 -25.71
CA GLN A 752 -7.46 -15.71 -26.72
C GLN A 752 -7.30 -14.25 -26.33
N VAL A 753 -7.30 -13.95 -25.05
CA VAL A 753 -7.27 -12.56 -24.57
C VAL A 753 -5.93 -12.20 -23.92
N TRP A 754 -5.31 -13.11 -23.15
CA TRP A 754 -4.08 -12.83 -22.41
C TRP A 754 -2.77 -13.08 -23.17
N SER A 755 -2.79 -13.99 -24.16
CA SER A 755 -1.53 -14.36 -24.81
C SER A 755 -0.94 -13.18 -25.58
N GLY A 756 0.27 -12.76 -25.24
CA GLY A 756 1.03 -11.79 -26.00
C GLY A 756 1.45 -12.27 -27.40
N GLU A 757 1.38 -13.59 -27.65
CA GLU A 757 1.74 -14.18 -28.95
C GLU A 757 0.52 -14.41 -29.84
N GLU A 758 -0.57 -14.89 -29.29
CA GLU A 758 -1.77 -15.36 -30.01
C GLU A 758 -3.03 -14.57 -29.63
N GLY A 759 -2.98 -13.78 -28.54
CA GLY A 759 -4.13 -13.03 -28.03
C GLY A 759 -4.50 -11.80 -28.85
N TYR A 760 -5.74 -11.37 -28.72
CA TYR A 760 -6.29 -10.20 -29.41
C TYR A 760 -5.52 -8.90 -29.13
N PRO A 761 -5.07 -8.60 -27.91
CA PRO A 761 -4.38 -7.34 -27.59
C PRO A 761 -3.15 -7.05 -28.42
N GLY A 762 -2.50 -8.07 -28.97
CA GLY A 762 -1.30 -7.93 -29.83
C GLY A 762 -1.59 -7.61 -31.29
N ASP A 763 -2.84 -7.31 -31.69
CA ASP A 763 -3.19 -7.00 -33.07
C ASP A 763 -2.50 -5.73 -33.58
N PRO A 764 -1.92 -5.73 -34.79
CA PRO A 764 -1.20 -4.59 -35.35
C PRO A 764 -1.98 -3.28 -35.45
N ASP A 765 -3.32 -3.33 -35.49
CA ASP A 765 -4.19 -2.15 -35.66
C ASP A 765 -4.52 -1.45 -34.31
N TYR A 766 -4.22 -2.09 -33.18
CA TYR A 766 -4.52 -1.55 -31.85
C TYR A 766 -3.49 -0.51 -31.39
N LEU A 767 -3.90 0.36 -30.48
CA LEU A 767 -3.04 1.37 -29.87
C LEU A 767 -1.90 0.71 -29.09
N ASP A 768 -0.66 1.12 -29.33
CA ASP A 768 0.50 0.53 -28.68
C ASP A 768 0.62 0.99 -27.23
N PHE A 769 0.54 0.03 -26.30
CA PHE A 769 0.70 0.28 -24.87
C PHE A 769 2.15 0.60 -24.48
N HIS A 770 3.11 -0.10 -25.09
CA HIS A 770 4.51 -0.05 -24.68
C HIS A 770 5.30 1.07 -25.31
N PHE A 771 4.84 1.59 -26.44
CA PHE A 771 5.55 2.63 -27.18
C PHE A 771 5.06 4.04 -26.79
N LYS A 772 5.94 4.76 -26.09
CA LYS A 772 5.70 6.17 -25.71
C LYS A 772 6.40 7.11 -26.73
N GLY A 773 5.90 7.17 -27.94
CA GLY A 773 6.46 7.99 -29.01
C GLY A 773 6.16 9.50 -28.93
N GLY A 774 5.63 9.97 -27.81
CA GLY A 774 5.24 11.38 -27.60
C GLY A 774 4.57 11.59 -26.24
N PRO A 775 4.07 12.80 -25.97
CA PRO A 775 3.34 13.13 -24.74
C PRO A 775 2.06 12.31 -24.55
N LEU A 776 1.39 11.94 -25.65
CA LEU A 776 0.26 11.03 -25.73
C LEU A 776 0.66 9.76 -26.49
N ARG A 777 -0.15 8.71 -26.42
CA ARG A 777 0.02 7.50 -27.24
C ARG A 777 -0.56 7.75 -28.63
N TYR A 778 0.28 7.74 -29.66
CA TYR A 778 -0.10 8.10 -31.04
C TYR A 778 -0.04 6.96 -32.02
N ASN A 779 0.67 5.89 -31.69
CA ASN A 779 1.03 4.85 -32.63
C ASN A 779 0.24 3.58 -32.38
N ARG A 780 -0.06 2.86 -33.46
CA ARG A 780 -0.55 1.49 -33.42
C ARG A 780 0.61 0.52 -33.24
N ILE A 781 0.32 -0.70 -32.83
CA ILE A 781 1.32 -1.76 -32.61
C ILE A 781 2.15 -1.97 -33.88
N THR A 782 1.55 -1.97 -35.05
CA THR A 782 2.17 -2.13 -36.38
C THR A 782 3.03 -3.38 -36.50
N THR A 783 4.08 -3.48 -35.69
CA THR A 783 4.97 -4.65 -35.55
C THR A 783 5.28 -4.85 -34.07
N ARG A 784 5.67 -6.09 -33.72
CA ARG A 784 6.08 -6.42 -32.34
C ARG A 784 7.42 -5.81 -31.93
N THR A 785 8.21 -5.34 -32.88
CA THR A 785 9.46 -4.62 -32.65
C THR A 785 9.20 -3.10 -32.63
N ASN A 786 10.04 -2.36 -31.88
CA ASN A 786 9.91 -0.90 -31.79
C ASN A 786 10.55 -0.17 -32.97
N ASP A 787 11.08 -0.88 -33.98
CA ASP A 787 11.86 -0.27 -35.06
C ASP A 787 11.02 0.53 -36.06
N TYR A 788 9.71 0.23 -36.12
CA TYR A 788 8.79 0.93 -37.03
C TYR A 788 7.38 0.97 -36.48
N LYS A 789 6.82 2.15 -36.29
CA LYS A 789 5.47 2.39 -35.77
C LYS A 789 4.71 3.34 -36.69
N GLU A 790 3.48 2.98 -36.99
CA GLU A 790 2.58 3.81 -37.80
C GLU A 790 1.56 4.56 -36.94
N PRO A 791 1.01 5.69 -37.45
CA PRO A 791 -0.05 6.38 -36.74
C PRO A 791 -1.26 5.47 -36.44
N TYR A 792 -1.84 5.67 -35.28
CA TYR A 792 -3.04 4.98 -34.86
C TYR A 792 -4.27 5.49 -35.64
N VAL A 793 -5.13 4.56 -36.06
CA VAL A 793 -6.39 4.85 -36.76
C VAL A 793 -7.54 4.24 -35.98
N ARG A 794 -8.28 5.04 -35.23
CA ARG A 794 -9.36 4.59 -34.32
C ARG A 794 -10.40 3.74 -35.06
N GLN A 795 -10.76 4.07 -36.28
CA GLN A 795 -11.76 3.34 -37.07
C GLN A 795 -11.31 1.89 -37.34
N TRP A 796 -10.03 1.69 -37.69
CA TRP A 796 -9.50 0.34 -37.94
C TRP A 796 -9.50 -0.51 -36.68
N ALA A 797 -9.09 0.10 -35.58
CA ALA A 797 -9.09 -0.56 -34.27
C ALA A 797 -10.51 -0.98 -33.82
N LEU A 798 -11.52 -0.12 -34.01
CA LEU A 798 -12.92 -0.45 -33.71
C LEU A 798 -13.45 -1.59 -34.59
N GLU A 799 -13.17 -1.57 -35.89
CA GLU A 799 -13.54 -2.68 -36.80
C GLU A 799 -12.86 -3.98 -36.38
N LYS A 800 -11.59 -3.90 -35.94
CA LYS A 800 -10.86 -5.04 -35.46
C LYS A 800 -11.46 -5.58 -34.15
N ALA A 801 -11.75 -4.72 -33.17
CA ALA A 801 -12.42 -5.09 -31.94
C ALA A 801 -13.77 -5.78 -32.19
N ALA A 802 -14.56 -5.26 -33.12
CA ALA A 802 -15.81 -5.86 -33.53
C ALA A 802 -15.63 -7.25 -34.20
N ARG A 803 -14.55 -7.46 -34.98
CA ARG A 803 -14.21 -8.77 -35.57
C ARG A 803 -13.73 -9.75 -34.49
N HIS A 804 -12.90 -9.32 -33.56
CA HIS A 804 -12.46 -10.15 -32.42
C HIS A 804 -13.63 -10.56 -31.52
N ALA A 805 -14.56 -9.64 -31.26
CA ALA A 805 -15.80 -9.96 -30.53
C ALA A 805 -16.64 -10.99 -31.27
N GLN A 806 -16.75 -10.90 -32.62
CA GLN A 806 -17.41 -11.90 -33.42
C GLN A 806 -16.73 -13.26 -33.34
N HIS A 807 -15.41 -13.30 -33.51
CA HIS A 807 -14.61 -14.52 -33.41
C HIS A 807 -14.75 -15.20 -32.03
N PHE A 808 -14.69 -14.41 -30.95
CA PHE A 808 -14.87 -14.93 -29.59
C PHE A 808 -16.24 -15.56 -29.41
N MET A 809 -17.31 -14.89 -29.83
CA MET A 809 -18.69 -15.39 -29.76
C MET A 809 -18.86 -16.69 -30.59
N GLU A 810 -18.38 -16.70 -31.86
CA GLU A 810 -18.50 -17.87 -32.76
C GLU A 810 -17.72 -19.09 -32.23
N ALA A 811 -16.55 -18.87 -31.64
CA ALA A 811 -15.77 -19.94 -31.01
C ALA A 811 -16.55 -20.58 -29.84
N ARG A 812 -17.25 -19.76 -29.02
CA ARG A 812 -18.10 -20.27 -27.93
C ARG A 812 -19.30 -21.05 -28.50
N ASN A 813 -20.01 -20.52 -29.47
CA ASN A 813 -21.12 -21.18 -30.10
C ASN A 813 -20.69 -22.50 -30.74
N PHE A 814 -19.56 -22.53 -31.45
CA PHE A 814 -19.01 -23.75 -32.04
C PHE A 814 -18.70 -24.81 -30.96
N ARG A 815 -18.02 -24.39 -29.89
CA ARG A 815 -17.69 -25.32 -28.79
C ARG A 815 -18.93 -25.88 -28.13
N PHE A 816 -19.94 -25.04 -27.84
CA PHE A 816 -21.20 -25.49 -27.22
C PHE A 816 -21.97 -26.46 -28.12
N ARG A 817 -22.05 -26.24 -29.44
CA ARG A 817 -22.65 -27.19 -30.38
C ARG A 817 -21.97 -28.56 -30.33
N TYR A 818 -20.62 -28.56 -30.17
CA TYR A 818 -19.83 -29.78 -30.12
C TYR A 818 -20.06 -30.57 -28.82
N ILE A 819 -20.10 -29.89 -27.66
CA ILE A 819 -20.10 -30.56 -26.35
C ILE A 819 -21.50 -30.74 -25.73
N LYS A 820 -22.52 -30.00 -26.15
CA LYS A 820 -23.86 -29.99 -25.50
C LYS A 820 -24.46 -31.34 -25.26
N ASN A 821 -24.22 -32.29 -26.15
CA ASN A 821 -24.80 -33.64 -26.07
C ASN A 821 -24.06 -34.54 -25.05
N TRP A 822 -22.94 -34.13 -24.54
CA TRP A 822 -22.19 -34.88 -23.52
C TRP A 822 -22.64 -34.56 -22.08
N PHE A 823 -23.46 -33.53 -21.94
CA PHE A 823 -23.89 -33.05 -20.63
C PHE A 823 -25.40 -33.20 -20.46
N TRP A 824 -25.86 -33.56 -19.27
CA TRP A 824 -27.26 -33.57 -18.91
C TRP A 824 -27.81 -32.15 -18.56
N LYS A 825 -26.97 -31.17 -18.46
CA LYS A 825 -27.25 -29.71 -18.26
C LYS A 825 -26.50 -28.89 -19.28
N LYS A 826 -26.87 -27.62 -19.46
CA LYS A 826 -26.14 -26.73 -20.37
C LYS A 826 -24.68 -26.56 -19.91
N PRO A 827 -23.70 -26.78 -20.80
CA PRO A 827 -22.30 -26.54 -20.48
C PRO A 827 -22.04 -25.04 -20.19
N LEU A 828 -21.16 -24.75 -19.25
CA LEU A 828 -20.71 -23.42 -18.84
C LEU A 828 -19.28 -23.18 -19.34
N VAL A 829 -19.00 -21.96 -19.75
CA VAL A 829 -17.64 -21.43 -19.90
C VAL A 829 -17.47 -20.28 -18.95
N VAL A 830 -16.37 -20.25 -18.19
CA VAL A 830 -16.01 -19.20 -17.26
C VAL A 830 -14.78 -18.48 -17.79
N ALA A 831 -14.98 -17.29 -18.34
CA ALA A 831 -13.95 -16.43 -18.89
C ALA A 831 -13.54 -15.38 -17.85
N MET A 832 -12.36 -15.56 -17.25
CA MET A 832 -11.86 -14.74 -16.14
C MET A 832 -10.65 -13.92 -16.58
N TYR A 833 -10.67 -12.63 -16.25
CA TYR A 833 -9.65 -11.67 -16.66
C TYR A 833 -9.45 -10.61 -15.59
N ASP A 834 -8.24 -10.06 -15.49
CA ASP A 834 -8.07 -8.78 -14.79
C ASP A 834 -8.84 -7.70 -15.53
N ALA A 835 -9.57 -6.88 -14.79
CA ALA A 835 -10.34 -5.77 -15.35
C ALA A 835 -9.44 -4.76 -16.06
N GLU A 836 -8.24 -4.53 -15.50
CA GLU A 836 -7.25 -3.56 -15.97
C GLU A 836 -6.67 -3.93 -17.34
N LEU A 837 -6.82 -5.19 -17.77
CA LEU A 837 -6.52 -5.56 -19.14
C LEU A 837 -7.37 -4.75 -20.13
N PHE A 838 -8.66 -4.53 -19.82
CA PHE A 838 -9.61 -3.86 -20.70
C PHE A 838 -9.56 -2.34 -20.53
N GLY A 839 -8.69 -1.72 -21.30
CA GLY A 839 -8.48 -0.26 -21.32
C GLY A 839 -7.07 0.16 -20.96
N HIS A 840 -6.53 -0.29 -19.84
CA HIS A 840 -5.18 0.07 -19.43
C HIS A 840 -4.11 -0.66 -20.26
N HIS A 841 -4.08 -1.99 -20.25
CA HIS A 841 -3.12 -2.77 -21.07
C HIS A 841 -3.56 -2.94 -22.52
N TRP A 842 -4.85 -2.96 -22.78
CA TRP A 842 -5.45 -3.07 -24.10
C TRP A 842 -6.49 -1.95 -24.27
N PHE A 843 -6.09 -0.88 -24.91
CA PHE A 843 -6.91 0.35 -25.06
C PHE A 843 -8.31 0.06 -25.63
N GLU A 844 -8.44 -0.83 -26.62
CA GLU A 844 -9.69 -1.24 -27.22
C GLU A 844 -10.42 -2.36 -26.49
N GLY A 845 -9.93 -2.77 -25.31
CA GLY A 845 -10.53 -3.84 -24.52
C GLY A 845 -11.98 -3.56 -24.13
N THR A 846 -12.31 -2.33 -23.75
CA THR A 846 -13.70 -1.92 -23.46
C THR A 846 -14.56 -1.91 -24.71
N ASP A 847 -14.04 -1.54 -25.90
CA ASP A 847 -14.76 -1.62 -27.17
C ASP A 847 -15.03 -3.08 -27.57
N PHE A 848 -14.05 -3.96 -27.35
CA PHE A 848 -14.23 -5.41 -27.57
C PHE A 848 -15.38 -5.95 -26.71
N LEU A 849 -15.40 -5.62 -25.41
CA LEU A 849 -16.48 -6.04 -24.51
C LEU A 849 -17.83 -5.47 -24.95
N TYR A 850 -17.87 -4.20 -25.31
CA TYR A 850 -19.08 -3.56 -25.85
C TYR A 850 -19.62 -4.32 -27.06
N PHE A 851 -18.79 -4.60 -28.06
CA PHE A 851 -19.22 -5.34 -29.24
C PHE A 851 -19.59 -6.79 -28.93
N LEU A 852 -18.87 -7.44 -28.01
CA LEU A 852 -19.15 -8.80 -27.59
C LEU A 852 -20.53 -8.92 -26.96
N LEU A 853 -20.84 -8.05 -26.00
CA LEU A 853 -22.12 -8.05 -25.27
C LEU A 853 -23.29 -7.76 -26.23
N LYS A 854 -23.13 -6.79 -27.15
CA LYS A 854 -24.13 -6.51 -28.17
C LYS A 854 -24.37 -7.70 -29.11
N LYS A 855 -23.29 -8.33 -29.56
CA LYS A 855 -23.40 -9.50 -30.47
C LYS A 855 -24.03 -10.70 -29.77
N LEU A 856 -23.68 -10.95 -28.54
CA LEU A 856 -24.30 -12.00 -27.72
C LEU A 856 -25.79 -11.75 -27.54
N TYR A 857 -26.22 -10.50 -27.43
CA TYR A 857 -27.63 -10.16 -27.27
C TYR A 857 -28.42 -10.16 -28.57
N TYR A 858 -27.90 -9.55 -29.65
CA TYR A 858 -28.66 -9.33 -30.89
C TYR A 858 -28.40 -10.37 -32.01
N ASN A 859 -27.17 -10.93 -32.07
CA ASN A 859 -26.72 -11.65 -33.27
C ASN A 859 -26.77 -13.16 -33.15
N GLN A 860 -27.19 -13.71 -32.06
CA GLN A 860 -27.23 -15.15 -31.81
C GLN A 860 -28.23 -15.49 -30.68
N ASN A 861 -28.52 -16.81 -30.49
CA ASN A 861 -29.40 -17.34 -29.45
C ASN A 861 -28.87 -18.63 -28.81
N GLU A 862 -27.62 -18.98 -29.03
CA GLU A 862 -26.99 -20.22 -28.59
C GLU A 862 -26.24 -20.08 -27.25
N THR A 863 -25.56 -18.96 -27.06
CA THR A 863 -24.83 -18.65 -25.82
C THR A 863 -25.62 -17.64 -24.98
N GLU A 864 -25.88 -17.98 -23.73
CA GLU A 864 -26.54 -17.13 -22.75
C GLU A 864 -25.52 -16.61 -21.71
N LEU A 865 -25.53 -15.29 -21.46
CA LEU A 865 -24.77 -14.71 -20.38
C LEU A 865 -25.46 -14.98 -19.04
N VAL A 866 -24.69 -15.46 -18.07
CA VAL A 866 -25.17 -15.73 -16.71
C VAL A 866 -24.17 -15.23 -15.68
N THR A 867 -24.63 -15.04 -14.45
CA THR A 867 -23.77 -14.79 -13.29
C THR A 867 -23.59 -16.07 -12.45
N PRO A 868 -22.57 -16.17 -11.60
CA PRO A 868 -22.34 -17.34 -10.75
C PRO A 868 -23.56 -17.70 -9.89
N SER A 869 -24.16 -16.71 -9.21
CA SER A 869 -25.32 -16.95 -8.37
C SER A 869 -26.54 -17.41 -9.18
N SER A 870 -26.78 -16.83 -10.35
CA SER A 870 -27.88 -17.23 -11.24
C SER A 870 -27.69 -18.63 -11.77
N TYR A 871 -26.42 -19.02 -12.06
CA TYR A 871 -26.11 -20.41 -12.45
C TYR A 871 -26.41 -21.40 -11.33
N LEU A 872 -25.93 -21.15 -10.10
CA LEU A 872 -26.15 -22.05 -8.96
C LEU A 872 -27.64 -22.18 -8.59
N LYS A 873 -28.40 -21.11 -8.73
CA LYS A 873 -29.85 -21.13 -8.55
C LYS A 873 -30.56 -22.03 -9.61
N ARG A 874 -30.12 -21.93 -10.86
CA ARG A 874 -30.68 -22.74 -11.99
C ARG A 874 -30.26 -24.20 -11.93
N TYR A 875 -29.01 -24.47 -11.51
CA TYR A 875 -28.40 -25.80 -11.47
C TYR A 875 -27.83 -26.10 -10.08
N PRO A 876 -28.69 -26.35 -9.08
CA PRO A 876 -28.23 -26.59 -7.70
C PRO A 876 -27.49 -27.90 -7.53
N ARG A 877 -27.66 -28.85 -8.49
CA ARG A 877 -26.96 -30.15 -8.49
C ARG A 877 -25.68 -30.09 -9.29
N ASN A 878 -24.52 -30.19 -8.58
CA ASN A 878 -23.18 -30.18 -9.15
C ASN A 878 -22.35 -31.35 -8.59
N GLN A 879 -21.24 -31.69 -9.27
CA GLN A 879 -20.30 -32.70 -8.80
C GLN A 879 -19.63 -32.17 -7.50
N GLU A 880 -19.41 -33.08 -6.54
CA GLU A 880 -18.70 -32.83 -5.31
C GLU A 880 -17.29 -33.41 -5.38
N VAL A 881 -16.24 -32.66 -5.10
CA VAL A 881 -14.83 -33.07 -5.20
C VAL A 881 -13.97 -32.49 -4.08
N PHE A 882 -12.88 -33.19 -3.76
CA PHE A 882 -11.73 -32.53 -3.09
C PHE A 882 -10.88 -31.88 -4.16
N LEU A 883 -10.85 -30.57 -4.16
CA LEU A 883 -10.06 -29.77 -5.09
C LEU A 883 -8.56 -30.00 -4.92
N ASN A 884 -7.82 -29.81 -5.99
CA ASN A 884 -6.37 -29.83 -5.98
C ASN A 884 -5.82 -28.46 -5.56
N PRO A 885 -4.76 -28.39 -4.71
CA PRO A 885 -4.04 -27.14 -4.49
C PRO A 885 -3.58 -26.54 -5.82
N SER A 886 -3.83 -25.26 -6.01
CA SER A 886 -3.47 -24.57 -7.26
C SER A 886 -3.53 -23.05 -7.13
N SER A 887 -2.88 -22.36 -8.05
CA SER A 887 -3.02 -20.92 -8.28
C SER A 887 -3.07 -20.66 -9.79
N TRP A 888 -3.24 -19.42 -10.21
CA TRP A 888 -3.11 -19.07 -11.62
C TRP A 888 -1.68 -18.66 -12.03
N GLY A 889 -0.70 -18.83 -11.11
CA GLY A 889 0.70 -18.77 -11.43
C GLY A 889 1.13 -19.81 -12.48
N ASP A 890 2.37 -19.74 -12.95
CA ASP A 890 2.88 -20.65 -13.97
C ASP A 890 2.68 -22.10 -13.53
N LYS A 891 2.09 -22.91 -14.42
CA LYS A 891 1.73 -24.33 -14.20
C LYS A 891 0.82 -24.60 -12.99
N GLY A 892 0.17 -23.56 -12.45
CA GLY A 892 -0.69 -23.70 -11.28
C GLY A 892 0.04 -23.76 -9.94
N THR A 893 1.34 -23.43 -9.90
CA THR A 893 2.19 -23.48 -8.69
C THR A 893 2.18 -22.19 -7.90
N PHE A 894 2.80 -22.19 -6.72
CA PHE A 894 2.93 -21.05 -5.83
C PHE A 894 4.31 -20.37 -5.91
N ASP A 895 5.15 -20.78 -6.83
CA ASP A 895 6.55 -20.40 -6.97
C ASP A 895 6.78 -18.87 -6.96
N LYS A 896 5.94 -18.12 -7.69
CA LYS A 896 6.09 -16.67 -7.84
C LYS A 896 6.07 -15.91 -6.52
N TRP A 897 5.30 -16.39 -5.56
CA TRP A 897 5.14 -15.79 -4.24
C TRP A 897 6.06 -16.38 -3.17
N MET A 898 6.82 -17.46 -3.51
CA MET A 898 7.73 -18.17 -2.61
C MET A 898 9.18 -18.21 -3.12
N TYR A 899 9.49 -17.56 -4.22
CA TYR A 899 10.85 -17.56 -4.74
C TYR A 899 11.86 -17.03 -3.70
N GLY A 900 13.13 -17.45 -3.76
CA GLY A 900 14.14 -17.18 -2.73
C GLY A 900 14.33 -15.71 -2.37
N SER A 901 14.04 -14.79 -3.31
CA SER A 901 14.07 -13.34 -3.05
C SER A 901 12.96 -12.82 -2.12
N VAL A 902 11.89 -13.59 -1.89
CA VAL A 902 10.69 -13.17 -1.14
C VAL A 902 10.30 -14.12 0.00
N SER A 903 10.87 -15.32 0.07
CA SER A 903 10.51 -16.32 1.09
C SER A 903 10.70 -15.84 2.54
N TRP A 904 11.64 -14.94 2.78
CA TRP A 904 11.90 -14.33 4.08
C TRP A 904 10.71 -13.49 4.60
N MET A 905 9.89 -12.91 3.72
CA MET A 905 8.75 -12.04 4.08
C MET A 905 7.71 -12.81 4.91
N HIS A 906 7.40 -14.05 4.55
CA HIS A 906 6.34 -14.83 5.21
C HIS A 906 6.60 -15.05 6.70
N ARG A 907 7.85 -15.20 7.11
CA ARG A 907 8.23 -15.34 8.51
C ARG A 907 7.89 -14.09 9.31
N HIS A 908 8.24 -12.91 8.82
CA HIS A 908 7.95 -11.63 9.49
C HIS A 908 6.44 -11.36 9.56
N THR A 909 5.72 -11.63 8.47
CA THR A 909 4.26 -11.52 8.46
C THR A 909 3.62 -12.46 9.48
N HIS A 910 4.05 -13.72 9.56
CA HIS A 910 3.52 -14.68 10.51
C HIS A 910 3.86 -14.34 11.99
N GLU A 911 4.99 -13.70 12.24
CA GLU A 911 5.33 -13.18 13.55
C GLU A 911 4.38 -12.04 13.95
N ALA A 912 4.12 -11.10 13.05
CA ALA A 912 3.16 -10.02 13.27
C ALA A 912 1.73 -10.56 13.47
N VAL A 913 1.30 -11.54 12.68
CA VAL A 913 -0.01 -12.19 12.85
C VAL A 913 -0.12 -12.80 14.26
N ARG A 914 0.90 -13.50 14.74
CA ARG A 914 0.87 -14.12 16.07
C ARG A 914 0.71 -13.08 17.17
N GLU A 915 1.44 -11.98 17.08
CA GLU A 915 1.34 -10.89 18.04
C GLU A 915 -0.03 -10.21 17.98
N LEU A 916 -0.56 -9.98 16.77
CA LEU A 916 -1.92 -9.47 16.57
C LEU A 916 -2.97 -10.37 17.25
N VAL A 917 -2.85 -11.69 17.10
CA VAL A 917 -3.74 -12.67 17.75
C VAL A 917 -3.64 -12.58 19.28
N ALA A 918 -2.43 -12.39 19.82
CA ALA A 918 -2.23 -12.20 21.26
C ALA A 918 -2.91 -10.92 21.76
N MET A 919 -2.72 -9.79 21.06
CA MET A 919 -3.34 -8.50 21.38
C MET A 919 -4.87 -8.58 21.29
N ALA A 920 -5.41 -9.16 20.24
CA ALA A 920 -6.85 -9.30 20.03
C ALA A 920 -7.50 -10.21 21.07
N SER A 921 -6.83 -11.30 21.44
CA SER A 921 -7.32 -12.23 22.47
C SER A 921 -7.31 -11.59 23.85
N ASP A 922 -6.24 -10.89 24.21
CA ASP A 922 -6.14 -10.13 25.46
C ASP A 922 -7.21 -9.01 25.52
N MET A 923 -7.39 -8.25 24.44
CA MET A 923 -8.43 -7.23 24.33
C MET A 923 -9.83 -7.81 24.58
N ARG A 924 -10.14 -8.97 23.97
CA ARG A 924 -11.44 -9.63 24.16
C ARG A 924 -11.64 -10.10 25.60
N ASP A 925 -10.59 -10.63 26.25
CA ASP A 925 -10.67 -11.17 27.61
C ASP A 925 -10.74 -10.08 28.68
N GLN A 926 -10.16 -8.89 28.44
CA GLN A 926 -10.13 -7.77 29.39
C GLN A 926 -11.42 -6.96 29.50
N ALA A 927 -12.55 -7.49 29.06
CA ALA A 927 -13.87 -6.84 29.04
C ALA A 927 -13.95 -5.57 28.15
N ARG A 928 -14.73 -5.68 27.14
CA ARG A 928 -15.21 -4.79 26.03
C ARG A 928 -15.25 -3.25 26.23
N GLN A 929 -14.66 -2.70 27.28
CA GLN A 929 -14.79 -1.28 27.62
C GLN A 929 -13.53 -0.43 27.33
N ASP A 930 -12.43 -1.03 26.89
CA ASP A 930 -11.25 -0.24 26.53
C ASP A 930 -11.24 0.14 25.06
N GLU A 931 -11.87 1.28 24.75
CA GLU A 931 -11.95 1.81 23.39
C GLU A 931 -10.56 2.06 22.75
N ILE A 932 -9.58 2.49 23.54
CA ILE A 932 -8.22 2.71 23.04
C ILE A 932 -7.58 1.37 22.64
N ALA A 933 -7.76 0.32 23.43
CA ALA A 933 -7.28 -1.01 23.06
C ALA A 933 -7.93 -1.51 21.77
N ARG A 934 -9.26 -1.34 21.60
CA ARG A 934 -9.97 -1.70 20.35
C ARG A 934 -9.39 -0.96 19.15
N ARG A 935 -9.19 0.34 19.25
CA ARG A 935 -8.63 1.16 18.16
C ARG A 935 -7.21 0.72 17.81
N ILE A 936 -6.35 0.45 18.81
CA ILE A 936 -4.99 -0.03 18.57
C ILE A 936 -5.01 -1.36 17.82
N VAL A 937 -5.82 -2.34 18.28
CA VAL A 937 -5.89 -3.67 17.64
C VAL A 937 -6.50 -3.57 16.25
N ALA A 938 -7.51 -2.72 16.05
CA ALA A 938 -8.08 -2.47 14.72
C ALA A 938 -7.03 -1.90 13.76
N GLN A 939 -6.24 -0.90 14.20
CA GLN A 939 -5.17 -0.35 13.36
C GLN A 939 -4.06 -1.37 13.12
N ALA A 940 -3.67 -2.14 14.13
CA ALA A 940 -2.69 -3.23 14.00
C ALA A 940 -3.16 -4.28 12.99
N GLY A 941 -4.45 -4.61 12.99
CA GLY A 941 -5.07 -5.48 11.98
C GLY A 941 -4.91 -4.95 10.56
N ARG A 942 -5.13 -3.64 10.35
CA ARG A 942 -4.93 -2.99 9.04
C ARG A 942 -3.49 -3.13 8.55
N GLU A 943 -2.51 -2.87 9.41
CA GLU A 943 -1.08 -2.94 9.04
C GLU A 943 -0.67 -4.39 8.70
N VAL A 944 -1.10 -5.38 9.50
CA VAL A 944 -0.80 -6.79 9.22
C VAL A 944 -1.46 -7.28 7.94
N LEU A 945 -2.73 -6.91 7.70
CA LEU A 945 -3.40 -7.26 6.45
C LEU A 945 -2.68 -6.67 5.24
N GLN A 946 -2.17 -5.42 5.33
CA GLN A 946 -1.35 -4.80 4.27
C GLN A 946 -0.05 -5.58 4.03
N ALA A 947 0.66 -5.99 5.07
CA ALA A 947 1.87 -6.79 4.96
C ALA A 947 1.64 -8.19 4.34
N MET A 948 0.38 -8.66 4.27
CA MET A 948 0.00 -9.93 3.61
C MET A 948 -0.25 -9.79 2.11
N ASN A 949 -0.24 -8.59 1.55
CA ASN A 949 -0.53 -8.33 0.14
C ASN A 949 0.35 -9.19 -0.80
N SER A 950 -0.26 -9.88 -1.76
CA SER A 950 0.42 -10.79 -2.69
C SER A 950 1.18 -10.06 -3.81
N ASP A 951 0.80 -8.82 -4.13
CA ASP A 951 1.47 -8.04 -5.19
C ASP A 951 2.90 -7.69 -4.83
N ILE A 952 3.19 -7.42 -3.55
CA ILE A 952 4.54 -7.07 -3.11
C ILE A 952 5.54 -8.18 -3.43
N PRO A 953 5.37 -9.43 -2.94
CA PRO A 953 6.27 -10.53 -3.31
C PRO A 953 6.25 -10.84 -4.80
N PHE A 954 5.12 -10.68 -5.50
CA PHE A 954 5.03 -10.88 -6.93
C PHE A 954 5.91 -9.88 -7.72
N VAL A 955 5.81 -8.59 -7.41
CA VAL A 955 6.59 -7.52 -8.07
C VAL A 955 8.08 -7.69 -7.78
N ILE A 956 8.46 -8.00 -6.53
CA ILE A 956 9.86 -8.27 -6.13
C ILE A 956 10.41 -9.48 -6.89
N SER A 957 9.67 -10.58 -6.98
CA SER A 957 10.12 -11.80 -7.66
C SER A 957 10.30 -11.61 -9.16
N ASN A 958 9.60 -10.65 -9.76
CA ASN A 958 9.78 -10.25 -11.16
C ASN A 958 10.92 -9.24 -11.36
N GLY A 959 11.59 -8.79 -10.30
CA GLY A 959 12.72 -7.84 -10.35
C GLY A 959 12.34 -6.41 -10.64
N HIS A 960 11.06 -6.05 -10.48
CA HIS A 960 10.59 -4.68 -10.67
C HIS A 960 10.45 -3.96 -9.33
N PHE A 961 10.94 -2.70 -9.27
CA PHE A 961 10.74 -1.82 -8.11
C PHE A 961 11.07 -2.43 -6.74
N VAL A 962 12.07 -3.33 -6.70
CA VAL A 962 12.37 -4.19 -5.56
C VAL A 962 12.53 -3.42 -4.26
N ASP A 963 13.38 -2.39 -4.25
CA ASP A 963 13.69 -1.64 -3.03
C ASP A 963 12.44 -0.92 -2.49
N ARG A 964 11.64 -0.33 -3.38
CA ARG A 964 10.41 0.37 -3.00
C ARG A 964 9.34 -0.56 -2.46
N MET A 965 9.19 -1.75 -3.05
CA MET A 965 8.25 -2.75 -2.54
C MET A 965 8.67 -3.27 -1.16
N LYS A 966 9.97 -3.48 -0.95
CA LYS A 966 10.50 -3.81 0.38
C LYS A 966 10.24 -2.70 1.40
N GLU A 967 10.44 -1.44 1.00
CA GLU A 967 10.18 -0.28 1.85
C GLU A 967 8.71 -0.25 2.30
N TYR A 968 7.73 -0.42 1.41
CA TYR A 968 6.32 -0.51 1.78
C TYR A 968 6.03 -1.64 2.77
N TYR A 969 6.58 -2.82 2.49
CA TYR A 969 6.41 -3.97 3.38
C TYR A 969 7.01 -3.72 4.78
N PHE A 970 8.20 -3.16 4.85
CA PHE A 970 8.83 -2.84 6.13
C PHE A 970 8.07 -1.76 6.90
N GLU A 971 7.61 -0.71 6.22
CA GLU A 971 6.80 0.34 6.84
C GLU A 971 5.51 -0.21 7.47
N ASP A 972 4.80 -1.14 6.81
CA ASP A 972 3.60 -1.78 7.36
C ASP A 972 3.93 -2.52 8.66
N LEU A 973 5.00 -3.30 8.66
CA LEU A 973 5.44 -4.04 9.84
C LEU A 973 5.96 -3.13 10.96
N GLU A 974 6.69 -2.07 10.65
CA GLU A 974 7.19 -1.11 11.63
C GLU A 974 6.04 -0.38 12.32
N ARG A 975 5.01 0.04 11.57
CA ARG A 975 3.79 0.61 12.14
C ARG A 975 3.05 -0.39 13.01
N PHE A 976 2.96 -1.65 12.57
CA PHE A 976 2.41 -2.73 13.39
C PHE A 976 3.18 -2.88 14.73
N TRP A 977 4.50 -2.95 14.70
CA TRP A 977 5.30 -3.12 15.91
C TRP A 977 5.24 -1.91 16.85
N LEU A 978 5.09 -0.71 16.29
CA LEU A 978 4.81 0.48 17.09
C LEU A 978 3.46 0.35 17.81
N LEU A 979 2.41 -0.08 17.12
CA LEU A 979 1.09 -0.32 17.72
C LEU A 979 1.13 -1.41 18.79
N ALA A 980 1.85 -2.49 18.57
CA ALA A 980 2.06 -3.55 19.57
C ALA A 980 2.77 -2.99 20.81
N SER A 981 3.78 -2.13 20.65
CA SER A 981 4.46 -1.50 21.77
C SER A 981 3.52 -0.58 22.58
N ILE A 982 2.67 0.18 21.89
CA ILE A 982 1.64 1.05 22.53
C ILE A 982 0.61 0.18 23.25
N TYR A 983 0.19 -0.94 22.67
CA TYR A 983 -0.82 -1.83 23.27
C TYR A 983 -0.35 -2.38 24.63
N TRP A 984 0.89 -2.84 24.72
CA TRP A 984 1.46 -3.40 25.93
C TRP A 984 2.03 -2.37 26.91
N ASP A 985 2.04 -1.09 26.52
CA ASP A 985 2.45 -0.01 27.43
C ASP A 985 1.44 0.15 28.57
N LYS A 986 1.93 0.28 29.81
CA LYS A 986 1.11 0.53 30.98
C LYS A 986 0.33 1.85 30.87
N ASP A 987 0.92 2.83 30.20
CA ASP A 987 0.36 4.16 29.93
C ASP A 987 -0.18 4.30 28.50
N ARG A 988 -0.74 3.21 27.93
CA ARG A 988 -1.31 3.24 26.57
C ARG A 988 -2.37 4.32 26.37
N LYS A 989 -2.99 4.82 27.46
CA LYS A 989 -3.95 5.93 27.44
C LYS A 989 -3.31 7.31 27.58
N SER A 990 -1.98 7.41 27.61
CA SER A 990 -1.28 8.69 27.62
C SER A 990 -1.62 9.50 26.38
N GLN A 991 -1.57 10.82 26.51
CA GLN A 991 -1.84 11.73 25.39
C GLN A 991 -0.89 11.49 24.21
N SER A 992 0.39 11.22 24.51
CA SER A 992 1.39 10.88 23.48
C SER A 992 1.01 9.63 22.69
N ASN A 993 0.64 8.53 23.36
CA ASN A 993 0.24 7.29 22.69
C ASN A 993 -1.07 7.45 21.90
N GLN A 994 -2.02 8.23 22.40
CA GLN A 994 -3.25 8.54 21.65
C GLN A 994 -2.97 9.41 20.42
N CYS A 995 -2.00 10.32 20.49
CA CYS A 995 -1.60 11.13 19.34
C CYS A 995 -0.94 10.24 18.27
N ARG A 996 -0.03 9.34 18.66
CA ARG A 996 0.60 8.36 17.74
C ARG A 996 -0.44 7.47 17.08
N LEU A 997 -1.40 6.95 17.86
CA LEU A 997 -2.50 6.13 17.31
C LEU A 997 -3.31 6.91 16.27
N ARG A 998 -3.71 8.15 16.57
CA ARG A 998 -4.45 9.00 15.61
C ARG A 998 -3.66 9.23 14.32
N ASN A 999 -2.35 9.47 14.43
CA ASN A 999 -1.51 9.65 13.25
C ASN A 999 -1.48 8.40 12.38
N LEU A 1000 -1.37 7.21 12.97
CA LEU A 1000 -1.39 5.94 12.25
C LEU A 1000 -2.76 5.68 11.60
N GLU A 1001 -3.86 5.98 12.28
CA GLU A 1001 -5.22 5.90 11.74
C GLU A 1001 -5.43 6.85 10.54
N MET A 1002 -4.83 8.05 10.58
CA MET A 1002 -4.87 8.99 9.45
C MET A 1002 -3.97 8.55 8.28
N THR A 1003 -2.86 7.92 8.58
CA THR A 1003 -1.92 7.42 7.56
C THR A 1003 -2.52 6.25 6.78
N ASN A 1004 -3.16 5.32 7.49
CA ASN A 1004 -3.74 4.09 6.94
C ASN A 1004 -5.21 3.93 7.35
N PRO A 1005 -6.14 4.74 6.82
CA PRO A 1005 -7.56 4.71 7.21
C PRO A 1005 -8.37 3.59 6.53
N ILE A 1006 -7.72 2.64 5.87
CA ILE A 1006 -8.37 1.55 5.15
C ILE A 1006 -9.28 0.72 6.08
N PHE A 1007 -10.34 0.15 5.54
CA PHE A 1007 -11.31 -0.70 6.26
C PHE A 1007 -11.91 -0.04 7.51
N PRO A 1008 -12.69 1.04 7.35
CA PRO A 1008 -13.28 1.74 8.49
C PRO A 1008 -14.16 0.83 9.37
N ALA A 1009 -14.79 -0.20 8.78
CA ALA A 1009 -15.64 -1.16 9.46
C ALA A 1009 -14.92 -2.38 10.06
N ILE A 1010 -13.58 -2.41 10.09
CA ILE A 1010 -12.82 -3.55 10.60
C ILE A 1010 -13.18 -3.87 12.05
N ASP A 1011 -13.50 -5.13 12.34
CA ASP A 1011 -13.75 -5.61 13.70
C ASP A 1011 -12.49 -6.32 14.26
N PRO A 1012 -11.80 -5.74 15.26
CA PRO A 1012 -10.59 -6.34 15.82
C PRO A 1012 -10.83 -7.70 16.48
N GLU A 1013 -12.07 -8.07 16.83
CA GLU A 1013 -12.37 -9.39 17.40
C GLU A 1013 -12.17 -10.54 16.39
N ILE A 1014 -12.19 -10.25 15.09
CA ILE A 1014 -11.90 -11.22 14.03
C ILE A 1014 -10.52 -11.88 14.23
N PHE A 1015 -9.55 -11.15 14.79
CA PHE A 1015 -8.19 -11.67 14.98
C PHE A 1015 -7.99 -12.42 16.28
N ALA A 1016 -8.98 -12.48 17.19
CA ALA A 1016 -8.82 -13.19 18.46
C ALA A 1016 -8.81 -14.70 18.26
N PHE A 1017 -8.04 -15.41 19.09
CA PHE A 1017 -7.95 -16.88 19.04
C PHE A 1017 -9.32 -17.54 19.22
N GLY A 1018 -9.70 -18.43 18.32
CA GLY A 1018 -10.96 -19.20 18.39
C GLY A 1018 -12.23 -18.35 18.23
N ALA A 1019 -12.15 -17.14 17.67
CA ALA A 1019 -13.31 -16.29 17.37
C ALA A 1019 -14.20 -16.86 16.25
#